data_7c5bfd17b8122ad3da085778d00b0b51
#
_entry.id   7c5bfd17b8122ad3da085778d00b0b51
#
_cell.length_a   1.000
_cell.length_b   1.000
_cell.length_c   1.000
_cell.angle_alpha   90.00
_cell.angle_beta   90.00
_cell.angle_gamma   90.00
#
_symmetry.space_group_name_H-M   'P 1'
#
loop_
_entity.id
_entity.type
_entity.pdbx_description
1 polymer ?
#
loop_
_entity_poly.entity_id
_entity_poly.type
_entity_poly.pdbx_seq_one_letter_code
_entity_poly.pdbx_strand_id
1 'polypeptide(L)'
;MPYPDLYDEPTRSRRRPWWVKMFLVVVVLAILAAGGVAGVIWYVAQDLPPLNSVTAYQPSLVSRVYSDDRQIVGQFFVERRILTPLSDIPQSLIHAVIAVEDARFFEHPGLDVIGIARAGWMNLRRGGKVEGASTITQQLARALLLSPERTYIRKLKELFLAYKIETVLSKEQILETYLNQIYFGQGAYGVSAAAQTYFGKDVAKVTVPEAALLAGLPKSPNNYSPYKHPERAKKRQEHVLTRMSDAGFLTPRERDEAAAQLLSFRHGMPAQTAPYFMEYIRQQLMAKYGETAVYKGGLEIFTTLNVRMQTAAEQALRNGLRQLDKRQGWRGPLRTEDIAKVVASAPPPSDTPVKKGDTMEGVVTKVGKDHVMVQAGSIQGKLLFDDMAWAKRRLRGRDLARDVIVAPTVKGLLKPGDVIELAVKSVDRDAVSFELDQTPVVEGALVALDPRTGAIRAMVGGYDFSRSEFNRTVLARRQPGSAFKPIIYATAFNAGLSPATVVLDTPVVYEQEDPDKTWKPENYGKKFHGMTTLRSALTHSHNLATVRLLDKVGVKSVVDFSKTVGITSPLNHDLSLALGSSSMTLLELASAYGVFANQGFRLEPYAVGVVQDQAGQILGQNLFAPRQVISTETAYLITNVLEDVVQRGTGQQAKSLARPIAGKTGTTNDYTDAWFIGYTPNLVVGVWVGFDDIRSLGETESGAHAALPIWVDFMREALLQLPEVPFEIPENIVFVTVDAATGLLAADHGDQSTVEIFLKGTEPTQSAPPRTDSTRFYQIDQGIDGIGELPAAVQP
;
A
#
# COMPACT_ATOMS: atom_id res chain seq x y z
N MET A 1 -66.87 17.78 113.83
CA MET A 1 -65.56 18.03 113.19
C MET A 1 -64.85 16.78 113.12
N PRO A 2 -64.75 16.21 112.05
CA PRO A 2 -63.46 15.86 111.34
C PRO A 2 -63.64 15.87 109.82
N TYR A 3 -62.55 15.95 109.16
CA TYR A 3 -62.30 15.98 107.69
C TYR A 3 -62.45 14.62 107.06
N PRO A 4 -62.84 14.51 105.74
CA PRO A 4 -62.73 13.33 105.00
C PRO A 4 -61.51 13.29 104.11
N ASP A 5 -60.98 12.11 103.90
CA ASP A 5 -59.83 11.70 103.11
C ASP A 5 -60.08 11.82 101.59
N LEU A 6 -59.13 12.40 100.96
CA LEU A 6 -58.98 12.40 99.48
C LEU A 6 -58.18 11.16 99.03
N TYR A 7 -58.79 10.25 98.27
CA TYR A 7 -58.12 9.13 97.56
C TYR A 7 -57.60 9.57 96.24
N ASP A 8 -56.29 9.53 96.11
CA ASP A 8 -55.55 9.70 94.84
C ASP A 8 -55.67 8.35 94.06
N GLU A 9 -56.26 8.35 92.87
CA GLU A 9 -56.25 7.21 91.96
C GLU A 9 -54.92 7.24 91.12
N PRO A 10 -54.15 6.14 91.01
CA PRO A 10 -52.96 6.08 90.17
C PRO A 10 -53.33 5.96 88.68
N THR A 11 -52.92 6.97 87.93
CA THR A 11 -53.02 6.98 86.49
C THR A 11 -52.24 5.78 85.85
N ARG A 12 -52.90 4.79 85.39
CA ARG A 12 -52.34 3.68 84.57
C ARG A 12 -51.77 4.21 83.24
N SER A 13 -50.46 4.40 83.15
CA SER A 13 -49.74 4.62 81.89
C SER A 13 -49.91 3.35 81.00
N ARG A 14 -50.71 3.46 79.97
CA ARG A 14 -50.78 2.42 78.92
C ARG A 14 -49.43 2.30 78.23
N ARG A 15 -48.58 1.41 78.69
CA ARG A 15 -47.35 1.03 78.01
C ARG A 15 -47.74 0.44 76.61
N ARG A 16 -47.45 1.17 75.49
CA ARG A 16 -47.67 0.63 74.18
C ARG A 16 -46.94 -0.71 74.08
N PRO A 17 -47.55 -1.80 73.53
CA PRO A 17 -46.93 -3.10 73.43
C PRO A 17 -45.65 -3.06 72.65
N TRP A 18 -44.66 -3.84 73.03
CA TRP A 18 -43.28 -3.82 72.44
C TRP A 18 -43.25 -4.02 70.91
N TRP A 19 -44.21 -4.80 70.37
CA TRP A 19 -44.35 -5.01 68.94
C TRP A 19 -44.71 -3.71 68.16
N VAL A 20 -45.45 -2.75 68.71
CA VAL A 20 -45.74 -1.43 68.18
C VAL A 20 -44.45 -0.58 68.06
N LYS A 21 -43.58 -0.68 69.08
CA LYS A 21 -42.24 0.00 69.02
C LYS A 21 -41.35 -0.64 67.95
N MET A 22 -41.37 -1.96 67.84
CA MET A 22 -40.64 -2.71 66.83
C MET A 22 -41.16 -2.39 65.41
N PHE A 23 -42.49 -2.32 65.25
CA PHE A 23 -43.12 -1.91 63.98
C PHE A 23 -42.75 -0.49 63.61
N LEU A 24 -42.75 0.46 64.53
CA LEU A 24 -42.31 1.83 64.30
C LEU A 24 -40.84 1.91 63.94
N VAL A 25 -39.93 1.14 64.52
CA VAL A 25 -38.53 1.04 64.18
C VAL A 25 -38.36 0.50 62.79
N VAL A 26 -39.09 -0.57 62.40
CA VAL A 26 -39.07 -1.12 61.06
C VAL A 26 -39.58 -0.10 60.06
N VAL A 27 -40.65 0.63 60.33
CA VAL A 27 -41.16 1.71 59.46
C VAL A 27 -40.15 2.85 59.30
N VAL A 28 -39.49 3.29 60.36
CA VAL A 28 -38.48 4.34 60.36
C VAL A 28 -37.26 3.85 59.51
N LEU A 29 -36.82 2.62 59.75
CA LEU A 29 -35.72 2.04 58.96
C LEU A 29 -36.10 1.90 57.49
N ALA A 30 -37.35 1.54 57.17
CA ALA A 30 -37.86 1.48 55.79
C ALA A 30 -37.90 2.87 55.13
N ILE A 31 -38.30 3.90 55.87
CA ILE A 31 -38.31 5.30 55.39
C ILE A 31 -36.89 5.81 55.18
N LEU A 32 -35.95 5.53 56.11
CA LEU A 32 -34.55 5.89 55.94
C LEU A 32 -33.90 5.17 54.76
N ALA A 33 -34.22 3.88 54.61
CA ALA A 33 -33.77 3.10 53.48
C ALA A 33 -34.36 3.65 52.14
N ALA A 34 -35.64 3.97 52.10
CA ALA A 34 -36.29 4.59 50.96
C ALA A 34 -35.73 5.98 50.64
N GLY A 35 -35.44 6.79 51.69
CA GLY A 35 -34.78 8.10 51.56
C GLY A 35 -33.34 7.99 51.05
N GLY A 36 -32.59 7.01 51.50
CA GLY A 36 -31.26 6.68 51.05
C GLY A 36 -31.25 6.25 49.58
N VAL A 37 -32.18 5.36 49.18
CA VAL A 37 -32.36 4.94 47.79
C VAL A 37 -32.79 6.12 46.91
N ALA A 38 -33.71 6.96 47.34
CA ALA A 38 -34.13 8.16 46.63
C ALA A 38 -32.97 9.17 46.46
N GLY A 39 -32.12 9.33 47.47
CA GLY A 39 -30.91 10.19 47.41
C GLY A 39 -29.87 9.66 46.41
N VAL A 40 -29.66 8.33 46.40
CA VAL A 40 -28.78 7.69 45.41
C VAL A 40 -29.36 7.83 43.99
N ILE A 41 -30.64 7.66 43.82
CA ILE A 41 -31.36 7.84 42.56
C ILE A 41 -31.19 9.30 42.07
N TRP A 42 -31.43 10.27 42.94
CA TRP A 42 -31.28 11.68 42.64
C TRP A 42 -29.85 12.05 42.25
N TYR A 43 -28.85 11.57 43.01
CA TYR A 43 -27.43 11.78 42.71
C TYR A 43 -27.02 11.19 41.34
N VAL A 44 -27.44 9.97 41.04
CA VAL A 44 -27.18 9.30 39.78
C VAL A 44 -27.90 9.98 38.61
N ALA A 45 -29.11 10.53 38.83
CA ALA A 45 -29.90 11.19 37.81
C ALA A 45 -29.32 12.52 37.34
N GLN A 46 -28.57 13.23 38.22
CA GLN A 46 -27.91 14.48 37.85
C GLN A 46 -26.77 14.32 36.82
N ASP A 47 -26.09 13.17 36.82
CA ASP A 47 -24.92 12.89 36.00
C ASP A 47 -25.27 11.96 34.82
N LEU A 48 -26.53 11.90 34.40
CA LEU A 48 -26.98 11.15 33.25
C LEU A 48 -26.80 11.98 31.97
N PRO A 49 -26.25 11.38 30.90
CA PRO A 49 -26.20 12.04 29.59
C PRO A 49 -27.60 12.45 29.11
N PRO A 50 -27.74 13.59 28.42
CA PRO A 50 -29.04 14.00 27.86
C PRO A 50 -29.51 13.03 26.77
N LEU A 51 -30.82 12.76 26.70
CA LEU A 51 -31.39 11.81 25.72
C LEU A 51 -31.19 12.24 24.29
N ASN A 52 -31.04 13.55 24.02
CA ASN A 52 -30.70 14.05 22.70
C ASN A 52 -29.38 13.45 22.14
N SER A 53 -28.50 12.96 23.02
CA SER A 53 -27.30 12.22 22.59
C SER A 53 -27.59 10.80 22.04
N VAL A 54 -28.76 10.21 22.31
CA VAL A 54 -29.16 8.91 21.72
C VAL A 54 -29.78 9.13 20.36
N THR A 55 -30.63 10.12 20.21
CA THR A 55 -31.27 10.47 18.91
C THR A 55 -30.33 11.21 17.97
N ALA A 56 -29.35 11.95 18.50
CA ALA A 56 -28.29 12.62 17.75
C ALA A 56 -27.01 11.79 17.61
N TYR A 57 -27.00 10.54 18.10
CA TYR A 57 -25.83 9.67 18.01
C TYR A 57 -25.56 9.32 16.55
N GLN A 58 -24.45 9.88 16.04
CA GLN A 58 -23.92 9.51 14.75
C GLN A 58 -22.85 8.43 14.98
N PRO A 59 -23.13 7.18 14.63
CA PRO A 59 -22.14 6.12 14.74
C PRO A 59 -20.91 6.42 13.88
N SER A 60 -19.74 6.01 14.34
CA SER A 60 -18.52 6.07 13.52
C SER A 60 -18.73 5.26 12.25
N LEU A 61 -18.63 5.90 11.10
CA LEU A 61 -18.88 5.30 9.81
C LEU A 61 -17.56 4.97 9.12
N VAL A 62 -17.57 3.88 8.35
CA VAL A 62 -16.42 3.47 7.54
C VAL A 62 -16.31 4.37 6.32
N SER A 63 -15.17 5.00 6.13
CA SER A 63 -14.86 5.65 4.86
C SER A 63 -14.42 4.63 3.83
N ARG A 64 -14.99 4.66 2.63
CA ARG A 64 -14.74 3.71 1.54
C ARG A 64 -13.86 4.36 0.49
N VAL A 65 -12.90 3.59 -0.02
CA VAL A 65 -12.00 4.02 -1.08
C VAL A 65 -12.28 3.21 -2.33
N TYR A 66 -12.50 3.91 -3.42
CA TYR A 66 -12.85 3.35 -4.72
C TYR A 66 -11.73 3.56 -5.73
N SER A 67 -11.50 2.57 -6.59
CA SER A 67 -10.66 2.66 -7.79
C SER A 67 -11.30 3.51 -8.89
N ASP A 68 -10.60 3.68 -10.01
CA ASP A 68 -11.07 4.40 -11.19
C ASP A 68 -12.31 3.75 -11.84
N ASP A 69 -12.46 2.42 -11.72
CA ASP A 69 -13.62 1.65 -12.15
C ASP A 69 -14.66 1.40 -11.03
N ARG A 70 -14.57 2.16 -9.92
CA ARG A 70 -15.49 2.14 -8.77
C ARG A 70 -15.53 0.84 -7.97
N GLN A 71 -14.49 0.02 -8.03
CA GLN A 71 -14.34 -1.10 -7.10
C GLN A 71 -13.85 -0.60 -5.73
N ILE A 72 -14.32 -1.23 -4.63
CA ILE A 72 -13.81 -0.90 -3.30
C ILE A 72 -12.43 -1.52 -3.13
N VAL A 73 -11.41 -0.67 -3.02
CA VAL A 73 -10.00 -1.05 -2.88
C VAL A 73 -9.50 -0.96 -1.44
N GLY A 74 -10.23 -0.24 -0.60
CA GLY A 74 -9.87 -0.12 0.82
C GLY A 74 -10.92 0.60 1.65
N GLN A 75 -10.66 0.66 2.95
CA GLN A 75 -11.55 1.29 3.93
C GLN A 75 -10.73 1.94 5.02
N PHE A 76 -11.14 3.12 5.51
CA PHE A 76 -10.59 3.77 6.70
C PHE A 76 -11.63 3.75 7.82
N PHE A 77 -11.26 3.21 8.99
CA PHE A 77 -12.12 3.10 10.16
C PHE A 77 -11.28 2.92 11.44
N VAL A 78 -11.78 3.45 12.54
CA VAL A 78 -11.31 3.08 13.89
C VAL A 78 -12.08 1.85 14.36
N GLU A 79 -13.41 1.87 14.10
CA GLU A 79 -14.33 0.80 14.37
C GLU A 79 -15.00 0.40 13.06
N ARG A 80 -14.80 -0.83 12.61
CA ARG A 80 -15.45 -1.29 11.38
C ARG A 80 -16.94 -1.47 11.63
N ARG A 81 -17.75 -0.52 11.14
CA ARG A 81 -19.19 -0.52 11.29
C ARG A 81 -19.87 -0.28 9.96
N ILE A 82 -20.83 -1.14 9.63
CA ILE A 82 -21.68 -1.04 8.45
C ILE A 82 -23.10 -0.98 8.95
N LEU A 83 -23.75 0.18 8.84
CA LEU A 83 -25.15 0.33 9.23
C LEU A 83 -26.03 -0.47 8.30
N THR A 84 -26.96 -1.23 8.90
CA THR A 84 -27.86 -2.11 8.17
C THR A 84 -29.25 -1.96 8.78
N PRO A 85 -30.27 -1.60 7.98
CA PRO A 85 -31.65 -1.55 8.43
C PRO A 85 -32.09 -2.92 8.98
N LEU A 86 -32.97 -2.94 9.98
CA LEU A 86 -33.44 -4.18 10.60
C LEU A 86 -34.11 -5.10 9.56
N SER A 87 -34.74 -4.54 8.54
CA SER A 87 -35.35 -5.26 7.41
C SER A 87 -34.37 -6.14 6.62
N ASP A 88 -33.09 -5.74 6.59
CA ASP A 88 -32.06 -6.41 5.79
C ASP A 88 -31.28 -7.44 6.62
N ILE A 89 -31.56 -7.53 7.92
CA ILE A 89 -30.95 -8.50 8.83
C ILE A 89 -31.80 -9.76 8.85
N PRO A 90 -31.22 -10.97 8.59
CA PRO A 90 -31.98 -12.22 8.61
C PRO A 90 -32.67 -12.46 9.93
N GLN A 91 -33.91 -12.93 9.89
CA GLN A 91 -34.69 -13.28 11.10
C GLN A 91 -33.97 -14.32 11.97
N SER A 92 -33.23 -15.25 11.35
CA SER A 92 -32.43 -16.23 12.09
C SER A 92 -31.36 -15.57 13.00
N LEU A 93 -30.74 -14.46 12.56
CA LEU A 93 -29.77 -13.72 13.36
C LEU A 93 -30.45 -12.90 14.46
N ILE A 94 -31.57 -12.27 14.14
CA ILE A 94 -32.40 -11.56 15.13
C ILE A 94 -32.85 -12.53 16.26
N HIS A 95 -33.39 -13.67 15.88
CA HIS A 95 -33.82 -14.70 16.82
C HIS A 95 -32.66 -15.26 17.65
N ALA A 96 -31.49 -15.47 17.04
CA ALA A 96 -30.31 -15.95 17.75
C ALA A 96 -29.86 -14.97 18.86
N VAL A 97 -29.82 -13.66 18.52
CA VAL A 97 -29.46 -12.62 19.48
C VAL A 97 -30.49 -12.50 20.61
N ILE A 98 -31.78 -12.45 20.27
CA ILE A 98 -32.86 -12.38 21.27
C ILE A 98 -32.83 -13.61 22.19
N ALA A 99 -32.72 -14.81 21.63
CA ALA A 99 -32.71 -16.05 22.39
C ALA A 99 -31.59 -16.13 23.44
N VAL A 100 -30.40 -15.59 23.10
CA VAL A 100 -29.21 -15.72 23.96
C VAL A 100 -28.96 -14.53 24.88
N GLU A 101 -29.36 -13.32 24.47
CA GLU A 101 -29.10 -12.10 25.23
C GLU A 101 -30.30 -11.64 26.03
N ASP A 102 -31.54 -11.79 25.49
CA ASP A 102 -32.75 -11.28 26.13
C ASP A 102 -34.02 -11.96 25.56
N ALA A 103 -34.31 -13.20 26.01
CA ALA A 103 -35.39 -14.03 25.44
C ALA A 103 -36.79 -13.41 25.56
N ARG A 104 -36.99 -12.43 26.43
CA ARG A 104 -38.27 -11.75 26.66
C ARG A 104 -38.22 -10.27 26.28
N PHE A 105 -37.33 -9.90 25.39
CA PHE A 105 -37.05 -8.52 24.96
C PHE A 105 -38.31 -7.71 24.65
N PHE A 106 -39.26 -8.30 23.98
CA PHE A 106 -40.53 -7.65 23.61
C PHE A 106 -41.55 -7.55 24.74
N GLU A 107 -41.31 -8.22 25.90
CA GLU A 107 -42.31 -8.32 26.99
C GLU A 107 -42.06 -7.33 28.14
N HIS A 108 -40.87 -6.74 28.25
CA HIS A 108 -40.51 -5.88 29.39
C HIS A 108 -40.04 -4.47 28.93
N PRO A 109 -40.23 -3.41 29.75
CA PRO A 109 -39.87 -2.03 29.47
C PRO A 109 -38.38 -1.74 29.85
N GLY A 110 -37.42 -2.43 29.25
CA GLY A 110 -35.96 -2.21 29.42
C GLY A 110 -35.36 -2.99 30.61
N LEU A 111 -36.16 -3.44 31.55
CA LEU A 111 -35.76 -4.20 32.74
C LEU A 111 -36.57 -5.50 32.81
N ASP A 112 -35.91 -6.65 32.75
CA ASP A 112 -36.52 -7.97 32.96
C ASP A 112 -36.47 -8.37 34.44
N VAL A 113 -37.42 -7.88 35.22
CA VAL A 113 -37.53 -8.17 36.68
C VAL A 113 -37.66 -9.69 36.94
N ILE A 114 -38.44 -10.41 36.12
CA ILE A 114 -38.64 -11.85 36.26
C ILE A 114 -37.32 -12.59 35.90
N GLY A 115 -36.61 -12.16 34.86
CA GLY A 115 -35.29 -12.70 34.51
C GLY A 115 -34.24 -12.46 35.58
N ILE A 116 -34.25 -11.29 36.23
CA ILE A 116 -33.36 -10.97 37.36
C ILE A 116 -33.66 -11.91 38.54
N ALA A 117 -34.94 -12.11 38.91
CA ALA A 117 -35.33 -13.01 39.97
C ALA A 117 -34.95 -14.47 39.68
N ARG A 118 -35.19 -14.94 38.45
CA ARG A 118 -34.78 -16.27 37.98
C ARG A 118 -33.28 -16.48 38.05
N ALA A 119 -32.51 -15.52 37.50
CA ALA A 119 -31.05 -15.59 37.52
C ALA A 119 -30.48 -15.55 38.94
N GLY A 120 -31.06 -14.74 39.82
CA GLY A 120 -30.73 -14.70 41.26
C GLY A 120 -30.93 -16.05 41.95
N TRP A 121 -32.07 -16.68 41.72
CA TRP A 121 -32.38 -18.00 42.25
C TRP A 121 -31.43 -19.11 41.74
N MET A 122 -31.17 -19.11 40.43
CA MET A 122 -30.26 -20.07 39.80
C MET A 122 -28.80 -19.91 40.28
N ASN A 123 -28.32 -18.68 40.46
CA ASN A 123 -26.98 -18.38 40.94
C ASN A 123 -26.83 -18.81 42.43
N LEU A 124 -27.89 -18.59 43.26
CA LEU A 124 -27.93 -19.02 44.66
C LEU A 124 -27.89 -20.55 44.75
N ARG A 125 -28.68 -21.25 43.93
CA ARG A 125 -28.80 -22.73 43.95
C ARG A 125 -27.51 -23.42 43.47
N ARG A 126 -26.73 -22.83 42.55
CA ARG A 126 -25.51 -23.40 41.98
C ARG A 126 -24.20 -22.88 42.60
N GLY A 127 -24.31 -22.01 43.62
CA GLY A 127 -23.15 -21.50 44.37
C GLY A 127 -22.17 -20.65 43.54
N GLY A 128 -22.62 -20.06 42.41
CA GLY A 128 -21.77 -19.27 41.55
C GLY A 128 -22.54 -18.44 40.51
N LYS A 129 -21.81 -17.52 39.80
CA LYS A 129 -22.40 -16.63 38.78
C LYS A 129 -22.59 -17.42 37.48
N VAL A 130 -23.74 -18.04 37.29
CA VAL A 130 -24.07 -18.94 36.17
C VAL A 130 -24.84 -18.21 35.06
N GLU A 131 -25.77 -17.32 35.43
CA GLU A 131 -26.65 -16.63 34.49
C GLU A 131 -26.56 -15.11 34.66
N GLY A 132 -26.45 -14.36 33.55
CA GLY A 132 -26.52 -12.90 33.52
C GLY A 132 -27.95 -12.43 33.25
N ALA A 133 -28.36 -11.34 33.86
CA ALA A 133 -29.72 -10.79 33.73
C ALA A 133 -29.73 -9.38 33.18
N SER A 134 -28.77 -9.05 32.29
CA SER A 134 -28.73 -7.75 31.61
C SER A 134 -29.49 -7.82 30.31
N THR A 135 -30.41 -6.88 30.09
CA THR A 135 -31.23 -6.80 28.86
C THR A 135 -30.47 -6.19 27.67
N ILE A 136 -30.99 -6.38 26.45
CA ILE A 136 -30.48 -5.75 25.22
C ILE A 136 -30.44 -4.22 25.40
N THR A 137 -31.47 -3.60 25.94
CA THR A 137 -31.55 -2.15 26.19
C THR A 137 -30.50 -1.67 27.19
N GLN A 138 -30.19 -2.43 28.25
CA GLN A 138 -29.11 -2.12 29.19
C GLN A 138 -27.74 -2.22 28.52
N GLN A 139 -27.53 -3.22 27.65
CA GLN A 139 -26.30 -3.37 26.91
C GLN A 139 -26.12 -2.24 25.89
N LEU A 140 -27.19 -1.80 25.22
CA LEU A 140 -27.19 -0.65 24.33
C LEU A 140 -26.87 0.64 25.11
N ALA A 141 -27.50 0.90 26.23
CA ALA A 141 -27.23 2.04 27.11
C ALA A 141 -25.75 2.10 27.51
N ARG A 142 -25.17 0.95 27.84
CA ARG A 142 -23.75 0.83 28.17
C ARG A 142 -22.85 1.15 26.96
N ALA A 143 -23.20 0.63 25.79
CA ALA A 143 -22.39 0.79 24.57
C ALA A 143 -22.37 2.23 24.05
N LEU A 144 -23.47 2.97 24.19
CA LEU A 144 -23.65 4.32 23.65
C LEU A 144 -23.24 5.44 24.60
N LEU A 145 -23.49 5.28 25.91
CA LEU A 145 -23.58 6.42 26.82
C LEU A 145 -22.67 6.33 28.04
N LEU A 146 -21.99 5.21 28.29
CA LEU A 146 -21.24 4.98 29.53
C LEU A 146 -19.76 4.63 29.26
N SER A 147 -18.90 5.06 30.22
CA SER A 147 -17.50 4.69 30.23
C SER A 147 -17.29 3.19 30.48
N PRO A 148 -16.17 2.58 30.04
CA PRO A 148 -15.90 1.15 30.19
C PRO A 148 -15.64 0.68 31.64
N GLU A 149 -15.55 1.59 32.63
CA GLU A 149 -15.28 1.28 34.02
C GLU A 149 -16.38 0.41 34.67
N ARG A 150 -15.95 -0.57 35.46
CA ARG A 150 -16.90 -1.53 36.12
C ARG A 150 -17.22 -1.08 37.54
N THR A 151 -18.20 -0.19 37.70
CA THR A 151 -18.67 0.27 39.01
C THR A 151 -20.16 -0.04 39.24
N TYR A 152 -20.57 -0.11 40.50
CA TYR A 152 -22.00 -0.26 40.83
C TYR A 152 -22.82 0.96 40.39
N ILE A 153 -22.24 2.16 40.46
CA ILE A 153 -22.87 3.40 39.99
C ILE A 153 -23.16 3.33 38.50
N ARG A 154 -22.23 2.82 37.72
CA ARG A 154 -22.44 2.59 36.26
C ARG A 154 -23.63 1.63 36.05
N LYS A 155 -23.73 0.56 36.83
CA LYS A 155 -24.85 -0.39 36.68
C LYS A 155 -26.21 0.26 37.00
N LEU A 156 -26.29 1.17 37.97
CA LEU A 156 -27.47 1.97 38.20
C LEU A 156 -27.77 2.92 37.05
N LYS A 157 -26.75 3.59 36.50
CA LYS A 157 -26.88 4.43 35.30
C LYS A 157 -27.43 3.64 34.09
N GLU A 158 -26.91 2.40 33.88
CA GLU A 158 -27.44 1.50 32.83
C GLU A 158 -28.95 1.25 32.97
N LEU A 159 -29.42 1.01 34.19
CA LEU A 159 -30.83 0.75 34.46
C LEU A 159 -31.70 1.97 34.11
N PHE A 160 -31.31 3.16 34.60
CA PHE A 160 -32.04 4.39 34.31
C PHE A 160 -32.05 4.76 32.83
N LEU A 161 -30.89 4.62 32.16
CA LEU A 161 -30.77 4.90 30.75
C LEU A 161 -31.57 3.91 29.90
N ALA A 162 -31.58 2.62 30.28
CA ALA A 162 -32.39 1.61 29.61
C ALA A 162 -33.88 1.97 29.66
N TYR A 163 -34.40 2.33 30.87
CA TYR A 163 -35.78 2.79 31.02
C TYR A 163 -36.05 4.02 30.13
N LYS A 164 -35.17 5.03 30.15
CA LYS A 164 -35.34 6.23 29.36
C LYS A 164 -35.29 5.95 27.87
N ILE A 165 -34.42 5.04 27.38
CA ILE A 165 -34.32 4.65 25.97
C ILE A 165 -35.65 4.05 25.51
N GLU A 166 -36.27 3.18 26.32
CA GLU A 166 -37.57 2.55 26.02
C GLU A 166 -38.74 3.55 26.00
N THR A 167 -38.60 4.73 26.62
CA THR A 167 -39.62 5.79 26.51
C THR A 167 -39.54 6.60 25.22
N VAL A 168 -38.42 6.49 24.48
CA VAL A 168 -38.15 7.32 23.29
C VAL A 168 -38.08 6.51 22.01
N LEU A 169 -37.56 5.28 22.09
CA LEU A 169 -37.36 4.40 20.93
C LEU A 169 -38.31 3.18 21.01
N SER A 170 -38.77 2.73 19.85
CA SER A 170 -39.52 1.46 19.76
C SER A 170 -38.57 0.26 19.97
N LYS A 171 -39.12 -0.91 20.23
CA LYS A 171 -38.38 -2.18 20.37
C LYS A 171 -37.56 -2.48 19.12
N GLU A 172 -38.12 -2.26 17.95
CA GLU A 172 -37.44 -2.46 16.66
C GLU A 172 -36.26 -1.49 16.49
N GLN A 173 -36.45 -0.22 16.87
CA GLN A 173 -35.38 0.80 16.81
C GLN A 173 -34.24 0.50 17.80
N ILE A 174 -34.58 0.02 19.01
CA ILE A 174 -33.61 -0.42 20.01
C ILE A 174 -32.81 -1.61 19.48
N LEU A 175 -33.49 -2.60 18.90
CA LEU A 175 -32.85 -3.80 18.35
C LEU A 175 -31.95 -3.48 17.14
N GLU A 176 -32.45 -2.66 16.23
CA GLU A 176 -31.65 -2.17 15.07
C GLU A 176 -30.39 -1.45 15.56
N THR A 177 -30.55 -0.53 16.50
CA THR A 177 -29.41 0.21 17.06
C THR A 177 -28.43 -0.72 17.76
N TYR A 178 -28.92 -1.70 18.54
CA TYR A 178 -28.10 -2.70 19.21
C TYR A 178 -27.30 -3.55 18.23
N LEU A 179 -27.97 -4.12 17.22
CA LEU A 179 -27.35 -4.97 16.20
C LEU A 179 -26.30 -4.24 15.36
N ASN A 180 -26.42 -2.92 15.23
CA ASN A 180 -25.44 -2.07 14.56
C ASN A 180 -24.30 -1.58 15.46
N GLN A 181 -24.44 -1.69 16.82
CA GLN A 181 -23.49 -1.12 17.77
C GLN A 181 -22.61 -2.13 18.48
N ILE A 182 -23.12 -3.35 18.73
CA ILE A 182 -22.42 -4.31 19.59
C ILE A 182 -21.09 -4.77 18.95
N TYR A 183 -20.10 -4.99 19.83
CA TYR A 183 -18.78 -5.45 19.40
C TYR A 183 -18.72 -6.97 19.29
N PHE A 184 -18.30 -7.47 18.12
CA PHE A 184 -18.20 -8.91 17.82
C PHE A 184 -16.77 -9.46 17.85
N GLY A 185 -15.77 -8.63 18.13
CA GLY A 185 -14.34 -8.99 18.04
C GLY A 185 -13.72 -8.64 16.69
N GLN A 186 -12.40 -8.76 16.60
CA GLN A 186 -11.63 -8.47 15.38
C GLN A 186 -11.90 -7.07 14.77
N GLY A 187 -12.19 -6.09 15.62
CA GLY A 187 -12.52 -4.72 15.16
C GLY A 187 -13.93 -4.58 14.57
N ALA A 188 -14.75 -5.65 14.53
CA ALA A 188 -16.08 -5.63 13.95
C ALA A 188 -17.13 -5.13 14.96
N TYR A 189 -17.76 -4.01 14.64
CA TYR A 189 -18.90 -3.43 15.33
C TYR A 189 -20.16 -3.54 14.45
N GLY A 190 -21.21 -4.15 14.98
CA GLY A 190 -22.44 -4.47 14.26
C GLY A 190 -22.37 -5.77 13.45
N VAL A 191 -23.58 -6.32 13.21
CA VAL A 191 -23.75 -7.65 12.60
C VAL A 191 -23.22 -7.75 11.18
N SER A 192 -23.35 -6.69 10.38
CA SER A 192 -22.88 -6.69 8.98
C SER A 192 -21.35 -6.68 8.90
N ALA A 193 -20.69 -5.87 9.74
CA ALA A 193 -19.24 -5.90 9.83
C ALA A 193 -18.74 -7.26 10.35
N ALA A 194 -19.44 -7.88 11.28
CA ALA A 194 -19.13 -9.21 11.79
C ALA A 194 -19.30 -10.30 10.72
N ALA A 195 -20.40 -10.29 9.95
CA ALA A 195 -20.64 -11.23 8.85
C ALA A 195 -19.53 -11.17 7.78
N GLN A 196 -19.11 -9.96 7.42
CA GLN A 196 -18.00 -9.77 6.49
C GLN A 196 -16.65 -10.21 7.07
N THR A 197 -16.43 -9.95 8.38
CA THR A 197 -15.14 -10.27 9.03
C THR A 197 -14.97 -11.78 9.19
N TYR A 198 -16.00 -12.48 9.67
CA TYR A 198 -15.89 -13.90 9.98
C TYR A 198 -16.18 -14.80 8.78
N PHE A 199 -17.08 -14.40 7.88
CA PHE A 199 -17.53 -15.25 6.77
C PHE A 199 -17.30 -14.66 5.37
N GLY A 200 -16.91 -13.37 5.26
CA GLY A 200 -16.73 -12.70 3.97
C GLY A 200 -18.03 -12.50 3.19
N LYS A 201 -19.18 -12.50 3.88
CA LYS A 201 -20.52 -12.45 3.29
C LYS A 201 -21.27 -11.17 3.67
N ASP A 202 -22.24 -10.81 2.83
CA ASP A 202 -23.31 -9.91 3.23
C ASP A 202 -24.13 -10.53 4.36
N VAL A 203 -24.57 -9.70 5.31
CA VAL A 203 -25.36 -10.16 6.46
C VAL A 203 -26.66 -10.84 6.04
N ALA A 204 -27.30 -10.38 4.97
CA ALA A 204 -28.51 -11.00 4.42
C ALA A 204 -28.32 -12.48 4.00
N LYS A 205 -27.08 -12.91 3.77
CA LYS A 205 -26.72 -14.28 3.37
C LYS A 205 -26.21 -15.16 4.51
N VAL A 206 -26.30 -14.67 5.75
CA VAL A 206 -25.88 -15.42 6.95
C VAL A 206 -26.84 -16.58 7.23
N THR A 207 -26.31 -17.79 7.36
CA THR A 207 -27.07 -19.01 7.65
C THR A 207 -27.37 -19.15 9.14
N VAL A 208 -28.30 -20.02 9.53
CA VAL A 208 -28.67 -20.27 10.94
C VAL A 208 -27.45 -20.63 11.81
N PRO A 209 -26.55 -21.57 11.43
CA PRO A 209 -25.39 -21.87 12.26
C PRO A 209 -24.36 -20.72 12.33
N GLU A 210 -24.24 -19.90 11.28
CA GLU A 210 -23.41 -18.69 11.29
C GLU A 210 -24.02 -17.60 12.19
N ALA A 211 -25.34 -17.39 12.13
CA ALA A 211 -26.09 -16.49 13.00
C ALA A 211 -25.92 -16.86 14.47
N ALA A 212 -26.02 -18.14 14.82
CA ALA A 212 -25.80 -18.63 16.16
C ALA A 212 -24.36 -18.39 16.66
N LEU A 213 -23.36 -18.55 15.81
CA LEU A 213 -21.99 -18.19 16.17
C LEU A 213 -21.88 -16.69 16.45
N LEU A 214 -22.34 -15.84 15.51
CA LEU A 214 -22.27 -14.38 15.68
C LEU A 214 -22.96 -13.94 16.98
N ALA A 215 -24.19 -14.40 17.25
CA ALA A 215 -24.92 -14.08 18.46
C ALA A 215 -24.21 -14.55 19.75
N GLY A 216 -23.34 -15.55 19.64
CA GLY A 216 -22.51 -16.03 20.74
C GLY A 216 -21.34 -15.17 21.13
N LEU A 217 -20.81 -14.38 20.20
CA LEU A 217 -19.56 -13.61 20.35
C LEU A 217 -19.64 -12.44 21.34
N PRO A 218 -20.70 -11.61 21.40
CA PRO A 218 -20.73 -10.38 22.20
C PRO A 218 -20.46 -10.59 23.68
N LYS A 219 -20.80 -11.75 24.22
CA LYS A 219 -20.56 -12.11 25.62
C LYS A 219 -19.09 -12.02 26.03
N SER A 220 -18.17 -12.46 25.13
CA SER A 220 -16.73 -12.37 25.31
C SER A 220 -16.00 -12.62 23.98
N PRO A 221 -15.88 -11.60 23.10
CA PRO A 221 -15.41 -11.78 21.73
C PRO A 221 -14.03 -12.42 21.61
N ASN A 222 -13.12 -12.10 22.54
CA ASN A 222 -11.78 -12.67 22.56
C ASN A 222 -11.75 -14.15 22.95
N ASN A 223 -12.59 -14.55 23.93
CA ASN A 223 -12.64 -15.92 24.44
C ASN A 223 -13.42 -16.87 23.53
N TYR A 224 -14.35 -16.35 22.73
CA TYR A 224 -15.16 -17.11 21.78
C TYR A 224 -14.73 -16.88 20.33
N SER A 225 -13.56 -16.25 20.10
CA SER A 225 -13.03 -16.08 18.76
C SER A 225 -12.79 -17.42 18.09
N PRO A 226 -13.39 -17.71 16.93
CA PRO A 226 -13.17 -18.96 16.21
C PRO A 226 -11.73 -19.10 15.71
N TYR A 227 -11.00 -17.99 15.55
CA TYR A 227 -9.59 -17.99 15.15
C TYR A 227 -8.64 -18.36 16.30
N LYS A 228 -8.96 -17.93 17.54
CA LYS A 228 -8.09 -18.15 18.71
C LYS A 228 -8.49 -19.38 19.53
N HIS A 229 -9.80 -19.66 19.60
CA HIS A 229 -10.37 -20.69 20.46
C HIS A 229 -11.52 -21.41 19.75
N PRO A 230 -11.28 -22.18 18.68
CA PRO A 230 -12.33 -22.80 17.84
C PRO A 230 -13.29 -23.69 18.62
N GLU A 231 -12.78 -24.51 19.56
CA GLU A 231 -13.65 -25.36 20.39
C GLU A 231 -14.57 -24.58 21.31
N ARG A 232 -14.10 -23.47 21.90
CA ARG A 232 -14.94 -22.61 22.75
C ARG A 232 -15.99 -21.89 21.92
N ALA A 233 -15.62 -21.46 20.72
CA ALA A 233 -16.55 -20.87 19.77
C ALA A 233 -17.65 -21.85 19.38
N LYS A 234 -17.29 -23.10 19.08
CA LYS A 234 -18.24 -24.17 18.77
C LYS A 234 -19.21 -24.47 19.91
N LYS A 235 -18.70 -24.68 21.13
CA LYS A 235 -19.55 -24.87 22.33
C LYS A 235 -20.48 -23.68 22.57
N ARG A 236 -20.02 -22.46 22.29
CA ARG A 236 -20.85 -21.26 22.45
C ARG A 236 -21.93 -21.18 21.38
N GLN A 237 -21.61 -21.53 20.11
CA GLN A 237 -22.60 -21.68 19.02
C GLN A 237 -23.70 -22.68 19.39
N GLU A 238 -23.33 -23.89 19.86
CA GLU A 238 -24.27 -24.93 20.29
C GLU A 238 -25.17 -24.45 21.42
N HIS A 239 -24.63 -23.71 22.39
CA HIS A 239 -25.43 -23.10 23.45
C HIS A 239 -26.45 -22.09 22.87
N VAL A 240 -26.08 -21.26 21.88
CA VAL A 240 -27.04 -20.34 21.23
C VAL A 240 -28.13 -21.11 20.50
N LEU A 241 -27.76 -22.13 19.72
CA LEU A 241 -28.73 -22.99 19.02
C LEU A 241 -29.71 -23.66 19.99
N THR A 242 -29.24 -24.14 21.17
CA THR A 242 -30.09 -24.66 22.23
C THR A 242 -31.04 -23.59 22.75
N ARG A 243 -30.58 -22.37 23.01
CA ARG A 243 -31.41 -21.24 23.44
C ARG A 243 -32.47 -20.85 22.40
N MET A 244 -32.14 -20.93 21.11
CA MET A 244 -33.09 -20.69 20.02
C MET A 244 -34.19 -21.78 20.02
N SER A 245 -33.80 -23.02 20.25
CA SER A 245 -34.78 -24.13 20.35
C SER A 245 -35.66 -24.01 21.59
N ASP A 246 -35.09 -23.65 22.76
CA ASP A 246 -35.84 -23.41 24.00
C ASP A 246 -36.83 -22.25 23.87
N ALA A 247 -36.51 -21.24 23.08
CA ALA A 247 -37.36 -20.08 22.77
C ALA A 247 -38.39 -20.36 21.65
N GLY A 248 -38.41 -21.55 21.05
CA GLY A 248 -39.33 -21.92 20.00
C GLY A 248 -38.99 -21.37 18.60
N PHE A 249 -37.80 -20.82 18.40
CA PHE A 249 -37.36 -20.30 17.11
C PHE A 249 -36.78 -21.38 16.19
N LEU A 250 -36.42 -22.55 16.72
CA LEU A 250 -35.97 -23.73 16.00
C LEU A 250 -36.62 -24.98 16.54
N THR A 251 -36.92 -25.91 15.67
CA THR A 251 -37.26 -27.28 16.10
C THR A 251 -36.00 -28.01 16.59
N PRO A 252 -36.13 -29.05 17.41
CA PRO A 252 -34.96 -29.84 17.83
C PRO A 252 -34.16 -30.43 16.68
N ARG A 253 -34.82 -30.77 15.58
CA ARG A 253 -34.14 -31.27 14.36
C ARG A 253 -33.31 -30.20 13.65
N GLU A 254 -33.88 -29.02 13.43
CA GLU A 254 -33.13 -27.88 12.83
C GLU A 254 -31.94 -27.47 13.69
N ARG A 255 -32.09 -27.48 15.02
CA ARG A 255 -30.99 -27.25 15.96
C ARG A 255 -29.85 -28.25 15.74
N ASP A 256 -30.14 -29.53 15.64
CA ASP A 256 -29.15 -30.59 15.52
C ASP A 256 -28.48 -30.58 14.15
N GLU A 257 -29.22 -30.29 13.08
CA GLU A 257 -28.72 -30.10 11.73
C GLU A 257 -27.76 -28.87 11.67
N ALA A 258 -28.16 -27.75 12.27
CA ALA A 258 -27.32 -26.55 12.36
C ALA A 258 -26.08 -26.77 13.22
N ALA A 259 -26.19 -27.55 14.31
CA ALA A 259 -25.04 -27.87 15.15
C ALA A 259 -24.00 -28.78 14.46
N ALA A 260 -24.46 -29.68 13.59
CA ALA A 260 -23.61 -30.60 12.84
C ALA A 260 -22.85 -29.92 11.69
N GLN A 261 -23.32 -28.76 11.23
CA GLN A 261 -22.70 -28.05 10.10
C GLN A 261 -21.34 -27.45 10.51
N LEU A 262 -20.31 -27.78 9.70
CA LEU A 262 -18.99 -27.14 9.82
C LEU A 262 -19.03 -25.73 9.22
N LEU A 263 -18.49 -24.76 9.97
CA LEU A 263 -18.40 -23.39 9.51
C LEU A 263 -17.03 -23.13 8.87
N SER A 264 -17.06 -22.48 7.71
CA SER A 264 -15.86 -22.00 7.03
C SER A 264 -15.62 -20.53 7.42
N PHE A 265 -14.43 -20.24 7.95
CA PHE A 265 -14.05 -18.90 8.37
C PHE A 265 -13.09 -18.26 7.37
N ARG A 266 -13.29 -16.99 7.11
CA ARG A 266 -12.37 -16.21 6.31
C ARG A 266 -11.08 -15.98 7.11
N HIS A 267 -9.94 -16.48 6.63
CA HIS A 267 -8.65 -16.21 7.25
C HIS A 267 -8.10 -14.87 6.76
N GLY A 268 -7.89 -13.96 7.72
CA GLY A 268 -7.29 -12.64 7.48
C GLY A 268 -8.29 -11.57 7.02
N MET A 269 -7.98 -10.30 7.35
CA MET A 269 -8.59 -9.18 6.63
C MET A 269 -8.26 -9.32 5.14
N PRO A 270 -9.14 -8.87 4.21
CA PRO A 270 -8.75 -8.75 2.83
C PRO A 270 -7.43 -7.97 2.81
N ALA A 271 -6.40 -8.56 2.17
CA ALA A 271 -5.17 -7.81 1.94
C ALA A 271 -5.57 -6.46 1.35
N GLN A 272 -5.13 -5.38 1.96
CA GLN A 272 -5.41 -4.05 1.46
C GLN A 272 -4.86 -3.98 0.03
N THR A 273 -5.71 -3.79 -0.94
CA THR A 273 -5.27 -3.57 -2.30
C THR A 273 -4.45 -2.29 -2.33
N ALA A 274 -3.25 -2.32 -2.92
CA ALA A 274 -2.39 -1.15 -3.05
C ALA A 274 -2.00 -0.46 -1.73
N PRO A 275 -1.38 -1.15 -0.75
CA PRO A 275 -1.20 -0.59 0.59
C PRO A 275 -0.36 0.70 0.61
N TYR A 276 0.67 0.84 -0.24
CA TYR A 276 1.44 2.08 -0.38
C TYR A 276 0.61 3.25 -0.92
N PHE A 277 -0.25 2.98 -1.90
CA PHE A 277 -1.16 3.99 -2.43
C PHE A 277 -2.21 4.37 -1.38
N MET A 278 -2.75 3.40 -0.65
CA MET A 278 -3.72 3.63 0.42
C MET A 278 -3.13 4.49 1.54
N GLU A 279 -1.89 4.23 1.96
CA GLU A 279 -1.21 5.04 2.97
C GLU A 279 -0.93 6.46 2.46
N TYR A 280 -0.53 6.61 1.19
CA TYR A 280 -0.31 7.90 0.56
C TYR A 280 -1.58 8.78 0.56
N ILE A 281 -2.73 8.23 0.13
CA ILE A 281 -3.99 8.98 0.14
C ILE A 281 -4.50 9.22 1.56
N ARG A 282 -4.28 8.28 2.50
CA ARG A 282 -4.66 8.44 3.91
C ARG A 282 -4.01 9.68 4.51
N GLN A 283 -2.71 9.85 4.31
CA GLN A 283 -1.97 11.03 4.80
C GLN A 283 -2.52 12.33 4.20
N GLN A 284 -2.81 12.37 2.89
CA GLN A 284 -3.40 13.53 2.23
C GLN A 284 -4.80 13.86 2.77
N LEU A 285 -5.64 12.85 2.94
CA LEU A 285 -6.99 13.02 3.46
C LEU A 285 -6.99 13.49 4.91
N MET A 286 -6.10 12.95 5.75
CA MET A 286 -5.94 13.40 7.14
C MET A 286 -5.46 14.85 7.22
N ALA A 287 -4.52 15.25 6.37
CA ALA A 287 -4.05 16.62 6.31
C ALA A 287 -5.15 17.62 5.87
N LYS A 288 -6.06 17.20 4.98
CA LYS A 288 -7.09 18.06 4.40
C LYS A 288 -8.40 18.08 5.20
N TYR A 289 -8.86 16.90 5.68
CA TYR A 289 -10.19 16.74 6.30
C TYR A 289 -10.13 16.41 7.79
N GLY A 290 -8.95 16.11 8.32
CA GLY A 290 -8.75 15.70 9.71
C GLY A 290 -9.08 14.23 9.98
N GLU A 291 -8.54 13.71 11.08
CA GLU A 291 -8.64 12.31 11.47
C GLU A 291 -10.10 11.84 11.67
N THR A 292 -10.91 12.68 12.33
CA THR A 292 -12.31 12.36 12.61
C THR A 292 -13.12 12.15 11.35
N ALA A 293 -12.97 13.01 10.34
CA ALA A 293 -13.68 12.86 9.08
C ALA A 293 -13.25 11.60 8.33
N VAL A 294 -11.94 11.33 8.28
CA VAL A 294 -11.41 10.17 7.56
C VAL A 294 -11.81 8.85 8.19
N TYR A 295 -11.76 8.74 9.52
CA TYR A 295 -12.00 7.45 10.20
C TYR A 295 -13.42 7.25 10.72
N LYS A 296 -14.20 8.33 10.88
CA LYS A 296 -15.55 8.26 11.48
C LYS A 296 -16.62 8.93 10.64
N GLY A 297 -16.22 9.72 9.63
CA GLY A 297 -17.15 10.54 8.83
C GLY A 297 -17.87 9.79 7.71
N GLY A 298 -17.46 8.54 7.39
CA GLY A 298 -18.10 7.75 6.33
C GLY A 298 -17.90 8.35 4.95
N LEU A 299 -16.70 8.84 4.66
CA LEU A 299 -16.37 9.44 3.36
C LEU A 299 -16.40 8.41 2.24
N GLU A 300 -16.87 8.83 1.07
CA GLU A 300 -16.72 8.09 -0.18
C GLU A 300 -15.60 8.75 -1.01
N ILE A 301 -14.50 8.02 -1.20
CA ILE A 301 -13.25 8.54 -1.73
C ILE A 301 -12.99 7.86 -3.07
N PHE A 302 -13.19 8.60 -4.15
CA PHE A 302 -12.96 8.14 -5.51
C PHE A 302 -11.53 8.48 -5.91
N THR A 303 -10.72 7.46 -6.16
CA THR A 303 -9.31 7.60 -6.48
C THR A 303 -9.03 7.39 -7.95
N THR A 304 -7.78 7.63 -8.34
CA THR A 304 -7.27 7.41 -9.69
C THR A 304 -6.66 6.03 -9.89
N LEU A 305 -6.65 5.20 -8.84
CA LEU A 305 -6.02 3.88 -8.85
C LEU A 305 -6.66 2.96 -9.89
N ASN A 306 -5.84 2.42 -10.78
CA ASN A 306 -6.24 1.34 -11.67
C ASN A 306 -5.78 0.00 -11.07
N VAL A 307 -6.73 -0.85 -10.67
CA VAL A 307 -6.44 -2.09 -9.93
C VAL A 307 -5.58 -3.06 -10.73
N ARG A 308 -5.80 -3.15 -12.05
CA ARG A 308 -5.01 -4.06 -12.91
C ARG A 308 -3.57 -3.57 -13.05
N MET A 309 -3.38 -2.27 -13.30
CA MET A 309 -2.04 -1.67 -13.35
C MET A 309 -1.33 -1.80 -12.01
N GLN A 310 -2.04 -1.60 -10.91
CA GLN A 310 -1.46 -1.75 -9.57
C GLN A 310 -0.97 -3.19 -9.32
N THR A 311 -1.80 -4.18 -9.65
CA THR A 311 -1.43 -5.59 -9.50
C THR A 311 -0.23 -5.94 -10.38
N ALA A 312 -0.21 -5.47 -11.63
CA ALA A 312 0.92 -5.65 -12.53
C ALA A 312 2.20 -4.98 -11.99
N ALA A 313 2.09 -3.78 -11.41
CA ALA A 313 3.19 -3.06 -10.79
C ALA A 313 3.80 -3.80 -9.61
N GLU A 314 2.94 -4.33 -8.72
CA GLU A 314 3.38 -5.13 -7.57
C GLU A 314 4.09 -6.41 -8.00
N GLN A 315 3.54 -7.11 -8.99
CA GLN A 315 4.14 -8.34 -9.52
C GLN A 315 5.47 -8.08 -10.22
N ALA A 316 5.52 -7.07 -11.11
CA ALA A 316 6.72 -6.72 -11.84
C ALA A 316 7.85 -6.31 -10.87
N LEU A 317 7.54 -5.46 -9.88
CA LEU A 317 8.52 -5.02 -8.90
C LEU A 317 9.02 -6.20 -8.06
N ARG A 318 8.14 -7.02 -7.50
CA ARG A 318 8.51 -8.19 -6.69
C ARG A 318 9.36 -9.18 -7.48
N ASN A 319 8.97 -9.49 -8.71
CA ASN A 319 9.69 -10.43 -9.56
C ASN A 319 11.08 -9.89 -9.92
N GLY A 320 11.18 -8.63 -10.30
CA GLY A 320 12.46 -8.01 -10.65
C GLY A 320 13.42 -7.92 -9.47
N LEU A 321 12.93 -7.55 -8.28
CA LEU A 321 13.74 -7.51 -7.07
C LEU A 321 14.22 -8.91 -6.65
N ARG A 322 13.38 -9.95 -6.78
CA ARG A 322 13.80 -11.35 -6.56
C ARG A 322 14.86 -11.80 -7.54
N GLN A 323 14.69 -11.47 -8.82
CA GLN A 323 15.69 -11.83 -9.84
C GLN A 323 17.03 -11.15 -9.58
N LEU A 324 17.01 -9.86 -9.22
CA LEU A 324 18.21 -9.11 -8.85
C LEU A 324 18.90 -9.74 -7.63
N ASP A 325 18.13 -10.01 -6.57
CA ASP A 325 18.64 -10.58 -5.33
C ASP A 325 19.25 -11.98 -5.56
N LYS A 326 18.64 -12.80 -6.43
CA LYS A 326 19.21 -14.10 -6.87
C LYS A 326 20.51 -13.92 -7.66
N ARG A 327 20.64 -12.88 -8.52
CA ARG A 327 21.89 -12.56 -9.22
C ARG A 327 23.01 -12.11 -8.27
N GLN A 328 22.64 -11.41 -7.19
CA GLN A 328 23.62 -11.03 -6.16
C GLN A 328 24.18 -12.25 -5.41
N GLY A 329 23.37 -13.29 -5.19
CA GLY A 329 23.77 -14.57 -4.64
C GLY A 329 22.99 -15.01 -3.41
N TRP A 330 23.11 -16.29 -3.08
CA TRP A 330 22.40 -16.91 -1.98
C TRP A 330 23.07 -16.63 -0.63
N ARG A 331 22.25 -16.27 0.38
CA ARG A 331 22.71 -15.95 1.74
C ARG A 331 22.80 -17.14 2.67
N GLY A 332 22.44 -18.35 2.22
CA GLY A 332 22.42 -19.57 3.04
C GLY A 332 21.02 -19.87 3.61
N PRO A 333 20.89 -20.97 4.38
CA PRO A 333 19.66 -21.32 5.06
C PRO A 333 19.31 -20.28 6.13
N LEU A 334 18.02 -20.10 6.41
CA LEU A 334 17.52 -19.17 7.43
C LEU A 334 17.99 -19.57 8.84
N ARG A 335 17.90 -20.87 9.13
CA ARG A 335 18.25 -21.49 10.41
C ARG A 335 18.31 -23.00 10.24
N THR A 336 18.73 -23.71 11.30
CA THR A 336 18.68 -25.18 11.35
C THR A 336 17.72 -25.60 12.45
N GLU A 337 16.86 -26.59 12.17
CA GLU A 337 15.85 -27.12 13.10
C GLU A 337 15.89 -28.65 13.14
N ASP A 338 15.37 -29.21 14.24
CA ASP A 338 15.21 -30.67 14.40
C ASP A 338 14.03 -31.15 13.53
N ILE A 339 14.32 -31.98 12.55
CA ILE A 339 13.33 -32.48 11.59
C ILE A 339 12.17 -33.19 12.31
N ALA A 340 12.46 -34.00 13.36
CA ALA A 340 11.44 -34.74 14.07
C ALA A 340 10.44 -33.81 14.77
N LYS A 341 10.91 -32.70 15.33
CA LYS A 341 10.06 -31.68 15.95
C LYS A 341 9.19 -30.94 14.90
N VAL A 342 9.77 -30.57 13.77
CA VAL A 342 9.05 -29.85 12.71
C VAL A 342 7.95 -30.74 12.11
N VAL A 343 8.26 -32.00 11.81
CA VAL A 343 7.27 -32.94 11.26
C VAL A 343 6.15 -33.21 12.27
N ALA A 344 6.47 -33.36 13.56
CA ALA A 344 5.49 -33.62 14.62
C ALA A 344 4.59 -32.39 14.90
N SER A 345 5.10 -31.18 14.71
CA SER A 345 4.36 -29.92 14.90
C SER A 345 3.73 -29.37 13.61
N ALA A 346 3.80 -30.11 12.50
CA ALA A 346 3.20 -29.70 11.24
C ALA A 346 1.69 -29.48 11.42
N PRO A 347 1.16 -28.29 10.99
CA PRO A 347 -0.25 -28.02 11.07
C PRO A 347 -1.03 -29.00 10.18
N PRO A 348 -2.31 -29.28 10.48
CA PRO A 348 -3.14 -30.09 9.59
C PRO A 348 -3.17 -29.46 8.18
N PRO A 349 -3.43 -30.26 7.13
CA PRO A 349 -3.55 -29.75 5.78
C PRO A 349 -4.51 -28.54 5.72
N SER A 350 -4.07 -27.46 5.09
CA SER A 350 -4.91 -26.30 4.88
C SER A 350 -5.97 -26.59 3.81
N ASP A 351 -7.22 -26.18 4.03
CA ASP A 351 -8.28 -26.26 3.03
C ASP A 351 -8.01 -25.36 1.80
N THR A 352 -7.05 -24.43 1.90
CA THR A 352 -6.64 -23.58 0.79
C THR A 352 -5.54 -24.28 -0.02
N PRO A 353 -5.81 -24.68 -1.27
CA PRO A 353 -4.80 -25.31 -2.12
C PRO A 353 -3.66 -24.32 -2.41
N VAL A 354 -2.43 -24.80 -2.29
CA VAL A 354 -1.24 -24.03 -2.67
C VAL A 354 -1.24 -23.80 -4.18
N LYS A 355 -0.79 -22.60 -4.59
CA LYS A 355 -0.73 -22.19 -5.99
C LYS A 355 0.71 -21.96 -6.42
N LYS A 356 0.94 -22.07 -7.73
CA LYS A 356 2.23 -21.69 -8.32
C LYS A 356 2.59 -20.26 -7.95
N GLY A 357 3.81 -20.06 -7.46
CA GLY A 357 4.34 -18.76 -7.02
C GLY A 357 4.15 -18.45 -5.53
N ASP A 358 3.37 -19.26 -4.79
CA ASP A 358 3.27 -19.12 -3.34
C ASP A 358 4.63 -19.38 -2.70
N THR A 359 4.99 -18.58 -1.71
CA THR A 359 6.26 -18.69 -0.99
C THR A 359 6.03 -19.16 0.43
N MET A 360 6.94 -20.03 0.91
CA MET A 360 6.85 -20.61 2.25
C MET A 360 8.21 -21.07 2.76
N GLU A 361 8.34 -21.18 4.07
CA GLU A 361 9.50 -21.82 4.67
C GLU A 361 9.33 -23.34 4.62
N GLY A 362 10.43 -24.06 4.34
CA GLY A 362 10.46 -25.51 4.38
C GLY A 362 11.76 -26.03 4.98
N VAL A 363 11.65 -27.16 5.68
CA VAL A 363 12.80 -27.87 6.25
C VAL A 363 13.27 -28.93 5.29
N VAL A 364 14.59 -28.99 5.06
CA VAL A 364 15.23 -30.04 4.31
C VAL A 364 15.17 -31.33 5.13
N THR A 365 14.46 -32.33 4.64
CA THR A 365 14.33 -33.64 5.32
C THR A 365 15.33 -34.64 4.82
N LYS A 366 15.64 -34.62 3.52
CA LYS A 366 16.60 -35.56 2.90
C LYS A 366 17.29 -34.93 1.70
N VAL A 367 18.57 -35.16 1.53
CA VAL A 367 19.33 -34.78 0.34
C VAL A 367 19.57 -36.03 -0.54
N GLY A 368 19.06 -36.00 -1.77
CA GLY A 368 19.19 -37.07 -2.75
C GLY A 368 20.37 -36.86 -3.72
N LYS A 369 20.33 -37.57 -4.86
CA LYS A 369 21.38 -37.47 -5.90
C LYS A 369 21.20 -36.20 -6.77
N ASP A 370 19.99 -35.85 -7.09
CA ASP A 370 19.58 -34.80 -8.03
C ASP A 370 18.52 -33.81 -7.46
N HIS A 371 18.05 -34.10 -6.24
CA HIS A 371 17.02 -33.27 -5.59
C HIS A 371 17.19 -33.30 -4.06
N VAL A 372 16.44 -32.39 -3.43
CA VAL A 372 16.25 -32.30 -1.99
C VAL A 372 14.78 -32.50 -1.68
N MET A 373 14.48 -33.35 -0.68
CA MET A 373 13.12 -33.46 -0.13
C MET A 373 12.95 -32.40 0.95
N VAL A 374 11.86 -31.72 0.90
CA VAL A 374 11.51 -30.62 1.82
C VAL A 374 10.13 -30.82 2.42
N GLN A 375 9.95 -30.40 3.67
CA GLN A 375 8.69 -30.36 4.38
C GLN A 375 8.35 -28.89 4.64
N ALA A 376 7.27 -28.40 4.03
CA ALA A 376 6.76 -27.03 4.20
C ALA A 376 5.36 -27.08 4.83
N GLY A 377 5.28 -26.88 6.15
CA GLY A 377 4.06 -27.14 6.91
C GLY A 377 3.60 -28.59 6.76
N SER A 378 2.36 -28.81 6.31
CA SER A 378 1.82 -30.15 6.01
C SER A 378 2.22 -30.72 4.65
N ILE A 379 2.89 -29.93 3.79
CA ILE A 379 3.20 -30.27 2.41
C ILE A 379 4.61 -30.84 2.31
N GLN A 380 4.72 -32.04 1.74
CA GLN A 380 5.99 -32.61 1.35
C GLN A 380 6.21 -32.44 -0.14
N GLY A 381 7.40 -32.00 -0.54
CA GLY A 381 7.70 -31.78 -1.94
C GLY A 381 9.18 -31.93 -2.28
N LYS A 382 9.48 -31.77 -3.58
CA LYS A 382 10.82 -31.89 -4.14
C LYS A 382 11.37 -30.54 -4.58
N LEU A 383 12.62 -30.29 -4.29
CA LEU A 383 13.42 -29.18 -4.83
C LEU A 383 14.55 -29.80 -5.68
N LEU A 384 14.48 -29.62 -7.00
CA LEU A 384 15.53 -30.10 -7.92
C LEU A 384 16.79 -29.23 -7.80
N PHE A 385 17.97 -29.83 -8.05
CA PHE A 385 19.21 -29.04 -8.04
C PHE A 385 19.28 -27.98 -9.11
N ASP A 386 18.58 -28.17 -10.24
CA ASP A 386 18.47 -27.16 -11.29
C ASP A 386 17.65 -25.95 -10.83
N ASP A 387 16.64 -26.16 -9.98
CA ASP A 387 15.76 -25.10 -9.42
C ASP A 387 16.44 -24.31 -8.27
N MET A 388 17.66 -24.65 -7.93
CA MET A 388 18.51 -23.90 -7.00
C MET A 388 19.90 -23.57 -7.60
N ALA A 389 20.06 -23.68 -8.91
CA ALA A 389 21.34 -23.49 -9.60
C ALA A 389 21.98 -22.11 -9.34
N TRP A 390 21.18 -21.09 -9.17
CA TRP A 390 21.63 -19.73 -8.84
C TRP A 390 22.32 -19.64 -7.47
N ALA A 391 22.02 -20.54 -6.52
CA ALA A 391 22.63 -20.60 -5.19
C ALA A 391 24.10 -21.03 -5.18
N LYS A 392 24.66 -21.47 -6.34
CA LYS A 392 26.12 -21.65 -6.52
C LYS A 392 26.88 -20.37 -6.19
N ARG A 393 26.26 -19.21 -6.49
CA ARG A 393 26.78 -17.89 -6.11
C ARG A 393 26.37 -17.61 -4.67
N ARG A 394 27.33 -17.68 -3.74
CA ARG A 394 27.10 -17.47 -2.31
C ARG A 394 27.70 -16.15 -1.85
N LEU A 395 26.97 -15.44 -1.02
CA LEU A 395 27.49 -14.27 -0.33
C LEU A 395 28.21 -14.69 0.96
N ARG A 396 29.42 -14.17 1.16
CA ARG A 396 30.20 -14.34 2.38
C ARG A 396 30.23 -13.00 3.12
N GLY A 397 29.39 -12.85 4.15
CA GLY A 397 29.31 -11.60 4.92
C GLY A 397 28.19 -10.64 4.48
N ARG A 398 28.24 -9.42 5.00
CA ARG A 398 27.23 -8.38 4.75
C ARG A 398 27.52 -7.48 3.54
N ASP A 399 28.74 -7.53 3.00
CA ASP A 399 29.13 -6.69 1.87
C ASP A 399 28.91 -7.44 0.55
N LEU A 400 27.80 -7.12 -0.12
CA LEU A 400 27.33 -7.77 -1.35
C LEU A 400 28.27 -7.62 -2.55
N ALA A 401 29.22 -6.66 -2.52
CA ALA A 401 30.07 -6.33 -3.65
C ALA A 401 31.41 -7.10 -3.66
N ARG A 402 31.88 -7.60 -2.52
CA ARG A 402 33.27 -8.09 -2.39
C ARG A 402 33.43 -9.54 -2.01
N ASP A 403 32.41 -10.20 -1.46
CA ASP A 403 32.53 -11.53 -0.87
C ASP A 403 31.64 -12.58 -1.53
N VAL A 404 31.70 -12.69 -2.86
CA VAL A 404 31.00 -13.75 -3.59
C VAL A 404 31.89 -14.96 -3.78
N ILE A 405 31.49 -16.11 -3.25
CA ILE A 405 32.10 -17.39 -3.55
C ILE A 405 31.20 -18.15 -4.53
N VAL A 406 31.78 -18.64 -5.61
CA VAL A 406 31.06 -19.49 -6.57
C VAL A 406 31.40 -20.95 -6.26
N ALA A 407 30.39 -21.67 -5.74
CA ALA A 407 30.53 -23.12 -5.51
C ALA A 407 30.49 -23.88 -6.85
N PRO A 408 31.31 -24.92 -7.04
CA PRO A 408 31.32 -25.70 -8.29
C PRO A 408 29.99 -26.44 -8.53
N THR A 409 29.27 -26.76 -7.47
CA THR A 409 27.99 -27.47 -7.53
C THR A 409 27.08 -27.02 -6.41
N VAL A 410 25.75 -27.18 -6.60
CA VAL A 410 24.75 -27.00 -5.55
C VAL A 410 24.65 -28.15 -4.60
N LYS A 411 25.19 -29.31 -4.97
CA LYS A 411 25.25 -30.51 -4.12
C LYS A 411 26.10 -30.21 -2.89
N GLY A 412 25.54 -30.40 -1.70
CA GLY A 412 26.22 -30.10 -0.44
C GLY A 412 26.05 -28.68 0.08
N LEU A 413 25.32 -27.82 -0.63
CA LEU A 413 24.93 -26.51 -0.11
C LEU A 413 23.89 -26.60 1.01
N LEU A 414 23.01 -27.60 0.95
CA LEU A 414 21.95 -27.88 1.91
C LEU A 414 22.21 -29.15 2.68
N LYS A 415 21.80 -29.18 3.95
CA LYS A 415 21.88 -30.32 4.85
C LYS A 415 20.50 -30.64 5.43
N PRO A 416 20.23 -31.89 5.84
CA PRO A 416 19.03 -32.20 6.60
C PRO A 416 18.94 -31.33 7.86
N GLY A 417 17.75 -30.77 8.11
CA GLY A 417 17.47 -29.79 9.18
C GLY A 417 17.61 -28.32 8.77
N ASP A 418 18.18 -28.01 7.61
CA ASP A 418 18.20 -26.63 7.12
C ASP A 418 16.80 -26.14 6.77
N VAL A 419 16.44 -24.98 7.31
CA VAL A 419 15.21 -24.25 6.96
C VAL A 419 15.53 -23.25 5.86
N ILE A 420 14.79 -23.34 4.76
CA ILE A 420 14.99 -22.53 3.55
C ILE A 420 13.67 -21.91 3.08
N GLU A 421 13.75 -20.79 2.37
CA GLU A 421 12.62 -20.24 1.65
C GLU A 421 12.43 -20.97 0.32
N LEU A 422 11.18 -21.28 0.02
CA LEU A 422 10.74 -22.00 -1.16
C LEU A 422 9.66 -21.25 -1.88
N ALA A 423 9.65 -21.30 -3.20
CA ALA A 423 8.49 -20.93 -4.02
C ALA A 423 7.90 -22.18 -4.67
N VAL A 424 6.57 -22.24 -4.76
CA VAL A 424 5.87 -23.35 -5.43
C VAL A 424 6.07 -23.21 -6.93
N LYS A 425 6.76 -24.17 -7.55
CA LYS A 425 7.02 -24.23 -8.99
C LYS A 425 5.84 -24.84 -9.75
N SER A 426 5.35 -25.99 -9.28
CA SER A 426 4.17 -26.66 -9.81
C SER A 426 3.46 -27.48 -8.75
N VAL A 427 2.16 -27.71 -8.99
CA VAL A 427 1.32 -28.61 -8.18
C VAL A 427 0.71 -29.63 -9.15
N ASP A 428 1.13 -30.87 -9.03
CA ASP A 428 0.67 -31.99 -9.85
C ASP A 428 -0.07 -33.02 -8.98
N ARG A 429 -1.39 -33.10 -9.11
CA ARG A 429 -2.33 -33.96 -8.35
C ARG A 429 -1.99 -34.12 -6.86
N ASP A 430 -0.92 -34.85 -6.49
CA ASP A 430 -0.49 -35.11 -5.11
C ASP A 430 0.99 -34.76 -4.85
N ALA A 431 1.66 -34.12 -5.81
CA ALA A 431 3.08 -33.79 -5.71
C ALA A 431 3.32 -32.27 -5.91
N VAL A 432 4.00 -31.65 -4.95
CA VAL A 432 4.43 -30.26 -5.06
C VAL A 432 5.91 -30.21 -5.40
N SER A 433 6.24 -29.50 -6.48
CA SER A 433 7.61 -29.14 -6.82
C SER A 433 7.91 -27.72 -6.38
N PHE A 434 9.09 -27.56 -5.79
CA PHE A 434 9.56 -26.27 -5.28
C PHE A 434 10.76 -25.76 -6.08
N GLU A 435 10.96 -24.46 -6.07
CA GLU A 435 12.22 -23.81 -6.39
C GLU A 435 12.79 -23.12 -5.15
N LEU A 436 14.12 -23.03 -5.05
CA LEU A 436 14.76 -22.26 -3.97
C LEU A 436 14.47 -20.78 -4.17
N ASP A 437 14.04 -20.14 -3.12
CA ASP A 437 13.79 -18.70 -3.10
C ASP A 437 14.53 -18.03 -1.93
N GLN A 438 14.55 -16.71 -1.92
CA GLN A 438 14.95 -15.90 -0.77
C GLN A 438 14.30 -14.54 -0.84
N THR A 439 13.86 -14.02 0.30
CA THR A 439 13.27 -12.70 0.41
C THR A 439 14.33 -11.64 0.09
N PRO A 440 14.11 -10.76 -0.90
CA PRO A 440 15.08 -9.74 -1.27
C PRO A 440 15.39 -8.78 -0.13
N VAL A 441 16.68 -8.40 -0.02
CA VAL A 441 17.13 -7.29 0.84
C VAL A 441 17.21 -5.97 0.08
N VAL A 442 17.27 -6.06 -1.25
CA VAL A 442 17.16 -4.91 -2.13
C VAL A 442 15.73 -4.40 -2.15
N GLU A 443 15.56 -3.11 -2.27
CA GLU A 443 14.27 -2.43 -2.37
C GLU A 443 14.08 -1.78 -3.74
N GLY A 444 12.85 -1.39 -4.02
CA GLY A 444 12.52 -0.70 -5.25
C GLY A 444 11.22 0.07 -5.12
N ALA A 445 10.94 0.88 -6.12
CA ALA A 445 9.69 1.62 -6.23
C ALA A 445 9.26 1.73 -7.69
N LEU A 446 7.94 1.76 -7.91
CA LEU A 446 7.33 1.97 -9.21
C LEU A 446 6.16 2.95 -9.08
N VAL A 447 6.09 3.91 -9.99
CA VAL A 447 4.93 4.81 -10.11
C VAL A 447 4.53 4.92 -11.58
N ALA A 448 3.21 4.88 -11.83
CA ALA A 448 2.62 5.05 -13.15
C ALA A 448 1.65 6.23 -13.15
N LEU A 449 1.82 7.16 -14.09
CA LEU A 449 1.10 8.41 -14.21
C LEU A 449 0.43 8.52 -15.59
N ASP A 450 -0.80 9.01 -15.62
CA ASP A 450 -1.42 9.46 -16.85
C ASP A 450 -0.94 10.90 -17.15
N PRO A 451 -0.15 11.13 -18.21
CA PRO A 451 0.46 12.43 -18.47
C PRO A 451 -0.57 13.52 -18.83
N ARG A 452 -1.77 13.13 -19.31
CA ARG A 452 -2.81 14.06 -19.77
C ARG A 452 -3.70 14.59 -18.64
N THR A 453 -3.74 13.84 -17.54
CA THR A 453 -4.58 14.20 -16.39
C THR A 453 -3.77 14.44 -15.11
N GLY A 454 -2.57 13.90 -15.00
CA GLY A 454 -1.78 13.87 -13.78
C GLY A 454 -2.20 12.75 -12.81
N ALA A 455 -3.14 11.88 -13.21
CA ALA A 455 -3.66 10.80 -12.37
C ALA A 455 -2.60 9.74 -12.08
N ILE A 456 -2.40 9.41 -10.80
CA ILE A 456 -1.54 8.30 -10.37
C ILE A 456 -2.32 7.01 -10.54
N ARG A 457 -1.97 6.20 -11.54
CA ARG A 457 -2.66 4.95 -11.89
C ARG A 457 -2.18 3.75 -11.08
N ALA A 458 -0.90 3.74 -10.68
CA ALA A 458 -0.33 2.72 -9.81
C ALA A 458 0.82 3.32 -8.99
N MET A 459 1.01 2.82 -7.75
CA MET A 459 2.07 3.25 -6.85
C MET A 459 2.51 2.08 -5.95
N VAL A 460 3.77 1.69 -6.06
CA VAL A 460 4.39 0.66 -5.24
C VAL A 460 5.67 1.20 -4.65
N GLY A 461 5.75 1.31 -3.32
CA GLY A 461 6.86 1.96 -2.61
C GLY A 461 7.90 1.02 -2.02
N GLY A 462 7.80 -0.30 -2.24
CA GLY A 462 8.73 -1.30 -1.72
C GLY A 462 8.34 -2.72 -2.09
N TYR A 463 9.19 -3.70 -1.72
CA TYR A 463 8.94 -5.12 -1.97
C TYR A 463 7.69 -5.64 -1.23
N ASP A 464 7.56 -5.28 0.06
CA ASP A 464 6.46 -5.72 0.92
C ASP A 464 6.13 -4.63 1.96
N PHE A 465 4.88 -4.17 1.95
CA PHE A 465 4.40 -3.15 2.86
C PHE A 465 4.42 -3.59 4.33
N SER A 466 4.16 -4.88 4.60
CA SER A 466 4.20 -5.41 5.96
C SER A 466 5.61 -5.40 6.58
N ARG A 467 6.65 -5.45 5.73
CA ARG A 467 8.04 -5.35 6.11
C ARG A 467 8.51 -3.91 6.28
N SER A 468 8.03 -3.02 5.39
CA SER A 468 8.38 -1.60 5.40
C SER A 468 7.26 -0.76 4.81
N GLU A 469 6.64 0.08 5.65
CA GLU A 469 5.61 1.04 5.23
C GLU A 469 6.20 2.28 4.54
N PHE A 470 7.54 2.39 4.48
CA PHE A 470 8.24 3.51 3.86
C PHE A 470 8.02 3.56 2.35
N ASN A 471 7.21 4.52 1.90
CA ASN A 471 6.87 4.69 0.50
C ASN A 471 7.97 5.39 -0.28
N ARG A 472 8.84 4.62 -0.95
CA ARG A 472 10.01 5.12 -1.65
C ARG A 472 9.68 5.93 -2.90
N THR A 473 8.45 5.89 -3.40
CA THR A 473 8.04 6.73 -4.55
C THR A 473 8.02 8.22 -4.20
N VAL A 474 7.71 8.56 -2.95
CA VAL A 474 7.48 9.95 -2.47
C VAL A 474 8.38 10.38 -1.33
N LEU A 475 8.92 9.43 -0.56
CA LEU A 475 9.72 9.74 0.64
C LEU A 475 11.22 9.55 0.42
N ALA A 476 11.65 8.60 -0.43
CA ALA A 476 13.06 8.40 -0.72
C ALA A 476 13.55 9.44 -1.72
N ARG A 477 14.53 10.23 -1.30
CA ARG A 477 15.30 11.11 -2.21
C ARG A 477 16.59 10.43 -2.55
N ARG A 478 16.74 10.08 -3.84
CA ARG A 478 17.87 9.31 -4.36
C ARG A 478 18.45 10.02 -5.58
N GLN A 479 19.72 9.81 -5.86
CA GLN A 479 20.39 10.40 -7.01
C GLN A 479 19.90 9.73 -8.30
N PRO A 480 19.33 10.48 -9.26
CA PRO A 480 18.80 9.91 -10.50
C PRO A 480 19.89 9.50 -11.49
N GLY A 481 21.13 9.97 -11.28
CA GLY A 481 22.21 9.74 -12.23
C GLY A 481 21.83 10.22 -13.62
N SER A 482 22.13 9.44 -14.64
CA SER A 482 21.85 9.81 -16.04
C SER A 482 20.36 9.97 -16.39
N ALA A 483 19.42 9.60 -15.50
CA ALA A 483 17.99 9.88 -15.73
C ALA A 483 17.65 11.37 -15.59
N PHE A 484 18.55 12.19 -15.06
CA PHE A 484 18.40 13.64 -15.02
C PHE A 484 18.78 14.32 -16.36
N LYS A 485 19.61 13.69 -17.19
CA LYS A 485 20.12 14.28 -18.45
C LYS A 485 19.04 14.83 -19.37
N PRO A 486 17.87 14.19 -19.58
CA PRO A 486 16.83 14.74 -20.44
C PRO A 486 16.38 16.15 -20.06
N ILE A 487 16.43 16.52 -18.78
CA ILE A 487 16.12 17.88 -18.32
C ILE A 487 17.15 18.88 -18.85
N ILE A 488 18.43 18.52 -18.84
CA ILE A 488 19.53 19.36 -19.35
C ILE A 488 19.40 19.55 -20.86
N TYR A 489 19.12 18.45 -21.58
CA TYR A 489 18.98 18.49 -23.05
C TYR A 489 17.70 19.24 -23.46
N ALA A 490 16.59 19.06 -22.73
CA ALA A 490 15.39 19.86 -22.97
C ALA A 490 15.62 21.35 -22.72
N THR A 491 16.42 21.71 -21.70
CA THR A 491 16.83 23.11 -21.46
C THR A 491 17.64 23.65 -22.68
N ALA A 492 18.56 22.84 -23.21
CA ALA A 492 19.35 23.19 -24.36
C ALA A 492 18.50 23.41 -25.63
N PHE A 493 17.53 22.49 -25.88
CA PHE A 493 16.60 22.62 -27.02
C PHE A 493 15.66 23.81 -26.83
N ASN A 494 15.22 24.09 -25.64
CA ASN A 494 14.42 25.27 -25.32
C ASN A 494 15.20 26.59 -25.50
N ALA A 495 16.53 26.54 -25.41
CA ALA A 495 17.43 27.66 -25.69
C ALA A 495 17.82 27.77 -27.19
N GLY A 496 17.22 26.95 -28.08
CA GLY A 496 17.42 27.02 -29.52
C GLY A 496 18.51 26.08 -30.08
N LEU A 497 19.13 25.24 -29.24
CA LEU A 497 20.02 24.17 -29.75
C LEU A 497 19.19 23.05 -30.40
N SER A 498 19.78 22.34 -31.36
CA SER A 498 19.16 21.22 -32.05
C SER A 498 19.77 19.87 -31.64
N PRO A 499 19.10 18.75 -31.87
CA PRO A 499 19.68 17.41 -31.69
C PRO A 499 20.96 17.18 -32.53
N ALA A 500 21.11 17.87 -33.66
CA ALA A 500 22.31 17.86 -34.51
C ALA A 500 23.49 18.67 -33.94
N THR A 501 23.27 19.55 -32.96
CA THR A 501 24.33 20.37 -32.37
C THR A 501 25.48 19.50 -31.88
N VAL A 502 26.70 19.80 -32.32
CA VAL A 502 27.89 19.04 -31.97
C VAL A 502 28.49 19.52 -30.64
N VAL A 503 28.94 18.58 -29.84
CA VAL A 503 29.65 18.77 -28.58
C VAL A 503 30.85 17.81 -28.53
N LEU A 504 31.91 18.19 -27.79
CA LEU A 504 33.07 17.33 -27.62
C LEU A 504 32.91 16.33 -26.47
N ASP A 505 33.13 15.06 -26.75
CA ASP A 505 33.24 13.99 -25.76
C ASP A 505 34.71 13.60 -25.58
N THR A 506 35.47 14.51 -24.96
CA THR A 506 36.91 14.38 -24.71
C THR A 506 37.22 14.64 -23.23
N PRO A 507 38.36 14.19 -22.70
CA PRO A 507 38.77 14.45 -21.33
C PRO A 507 38.69 15.95 -20.99
N VAL A 508 38.20 16.23 -19.80
CA VAL A 508 38.13 17.60 -19.26
C VAL A 508 38.46 17.59 -17.77
N VAL A 509 39.12 18.63 -17.33
CA VAL A 509 39.46 18.85 -15.93
C VAL A 509 38.90 20.21 -15.55
N TYR A 510 38.10 20.25 -14.48
CA TYR A 510 37.58 21.48 -13.93
C TYR A 510 38.30 21.77 -12.61
N GLU A 511 38.79 22.97 -12.45
CA GLU A 511 39.29 23.46 -11.17
C GLU A 511 38.10 23.71 -10.23
N GLN A 512 38.24 23.32 -8.97
CA GLN A 512 37.23 23.59 -7.93
C GLN A 512 37.64 24.84 -7.15
N GLU A 513 36.76 25.35 -6.32
CA GLU A 513 37.07 26.48 -5.41
C GLU A 513 38.31 26.21 -4.52
N ASP A 514 38.57 24.96 -4.19
CA ASP A 514 39.81 24.49 -3.58
C ASP A 514 40.85 24.17 -4.66
N PRO A 515 41.93 24.95 -4.79
CA PRO A 515 42.94 24.78 -5.87
C PRO A 515 43.60 23.39 -5.88
N ASP A 516 43.61 22.70 -4.73
CA ASP A 516 44.16 21.35 -4.58
C ASP A 516 43.19 20.24 -5.04
N LYS A 517 41.94 20.60 -5.35
CA LYS A 517 40.91 19.69 -5.81
C LYS A 517 40.53 19.97 -7.24
N THR A 518 40.76 18.98 -8.10
CA THR A 518 40.32 19.00 -9.49
C THR A 518 39.21 17.95 -9.68
N TRP A 519 38.16 18.32 -10.41
CA TRP A 519 37.12 17.39 -10.80
C TRP A 519 37.38 16.87 -12.20
N LYS A 520 37.48 15.53 -12.33
CA LYS A 520 37.78 14.82 -13.58
C LYS A 520 36.62 13.84 -13.87
N PRO A 521 35.53 14.31 -14.49
CA PRO A 521 34.46 13.40 -14.88
C PRO A 521 34.93 12.40 -15.94
N GLU A 522 34.36 11.21 -15.94
CA GLU A 522 34.66 10.15 -16.90
C GLU A 522 33.35 9.58 -17.50
N ASN A 523 33.44 9.05 -18.71
CA ASN A 523 32.39 8.24 -19.29
C ASN A 523 32.35 6.86 -18.61
N TYR A 524 31.16 6.26 -18.54
CA TYR A 524 30.96 4.96 -17.93
C TYR A 524 31.92 3.86 -18.43
N GLY A 525 32.17 3.81 -19.74
CA GLY A 525 33.08 2.85 -20.36
C GLY A 525 34.53 3.31 -20.43
N LYS A 526 34.90 4.44 -19.81
CA LYS A 526 36.24 5.06 -19.87
C LYS A 526 36.74 5.33 -21.32
N LYS A 527 35.80 5.41 -22.28
CA LYS A 527 36.09 5.69 -23.70
C LYS A 527 35.65 7.11 -24.02
N PHE A 528 36.35 7.71 -25.00
CA PHE A 528 36.06 9.04 -25.51
C PHE A 528 35.60 8.91 -26.96
N HIS A 529 34.63 9.71 -27.37
CA HIS A 529 34.01 9.59 -28.69
C HIS A 529 34.30 10.78 -29.59
N GLY A 530 35.07 11.78 -29.12
CA GLY A 530 35.43 12.96 -29.91
C GLY A 530 34.22 13.87 -30.15
N MET A 531 34.09 14.36 -31.36
CA MET A 531 32.94 15.16 -31.80
C MET A 531 31.70 14.26 -31.84
N THR A 532 30.64 14.63 -31.18
CA THR A 532 29.38 13.88 -31.13
C THR A 532 28.19 14.83 -31.14
N THR A 533 27.08 14.44 -31.76
CA THR A 533 25.85 15.23 -31.72
C THR A 533 25.13 15.08 -30.38
N LEU A 534 24.32 16.07 -29.99
CA LEU A 534 23.50 15.99 -28.80
C LEU A 534 22.58 14.75 -28.81
N ARG A 535 22.02 14.37 -29.98
CA ARG A 535 21.28 13.13 -30.19
C ARG A 535 22.09 11.93 -29.73
N SER A 536 23.26 11.73 -30.33
CA SER A 536 24.12 10.59 -30.04
C SER A 536 24.57 10.58 -28.58
N ALA A 537 24.93 11.74 -28.04
CA ALA A 537 25.39 11.90 -26.67
C ALA A 537 24.31 11.49 -25.65
N LEU A 538 23.04 11.87 -25.87
CA LEU A 538 21.92 11.47 -24.98
C LEU A 538 21.54 10.00 -25.18
N THR A 539 21.50 9.54 -26.44
CA THR A 539 21.17 8.14 -26.80
C THR A 539 22.11 7.15 -26.12
N HIS A 540 23.40 7.41 -26.13
CA HIS A 540 24.43 6.56 -25.50
C HIS A 540 24.81 7.02 -24.08
N SER A 541 24.21 8.09 -23.62
CA SER A 541 24.39 8.61 -22.24
C SER A 541 25.81 9.06 -21.91
N HIS A 542 26.52 9.73 -22.89
CA HIS A 542 27.87 10.24 -22.71
C HIS A 542 27.93 11.27 -21.58
N ASN A 543 28.83 11.08 -20.61
CA ASN A 543 28.97 11.96 -19.46
C ASN A 543 29.65 13.27 -19.80
N LEU A 544 30.81 13.20 -20.47
CA LEU A 544 31.62 14.36 -20.77
C LEU A 544 30.92 15.34 -21.72
N ALA A 545 30.25 14.81 -22.75
CA ALA A 545 29.39 15.59 -23.62
C ALA A 545 28.30 16.33 -22.83
N THR A 546 27.68 15.68 -21.86
CA THR A 546 26.62 16.30 -21.02
C THR A 546 27.19 17.35 -20.07
N VAL A 547 28.37 17.13 -19.48
CA VAL A 547 29.05 18.16 -18.64
C VAL A 547 29.31 19.41 -19.43
N ARG A 548 29.90 19.29 -20.64
CA ARG A 548 30.14 20.41 -21.53
C ARG A 548 28.85 21.10 -21.99
N LEU A 549 27.79 20.33 -22.22
CA LEU A 549 26.48 20.91 -22.56
C LEU A 549 25.94 21.74 -21.40
N LEU A 550 26.01 21.22 -20.17
CA LEU A 550 25.57 21.94 -18.97
C LEU A 550 26.39 23.23 -18.75
N ASP A 551 27.72 23.17 -18.96
CA ASP A 551 28.61 24.33 -18.89
C ASP A 551 28.19 25.40 -19.92
N LYS A 552 27.91 24.99 -21.16
CA LYS A 552 27.48 25.88 -22.25
C LYS A 552 26.12 26.52 -22.00
N VAL A 553 25.13 25.75 -21.52
CA VAL A 553 23.73 26.20 -21.25
C VAL A 553 23.63 26.99 -19.96
N GLY A 554 24.51 26.71 -19.01
CA GLY A 554 24.60 27.29 -17.69
C GLY A 554 23.76 26.52 -16.63
N VAL A 555 24.39 26.22 -15.52
CA VAL A 555 23.76 25.49 -14.40
C VAL A 555 22.48 26.15 -13.92
N LYS A 556 22.47 27.49 -13.79
CA LYS A 556 21.32 28.28 -13.37
C LYS A 556 20.12 28.06 -14.29
N SER A 557 20.30 28.05 -15.61
CA SER A 557 19.23 27.83 -16.58
C SER A 557 18.60 26.46 -16.41
N VAL A 558 19.42 25.43 -16.15
CA VAL A 558 18.92 24.05 -15.90
C VAL A 558 18.18 23.95 -14.58
N VAL A 559 18.67 24.60 -13.53
CA VAL A 559 17.97 24.64 -12.22
C VAL A 559 16.60 25.33 -12.34
N ASP A 560 16.53 26.46 -13.05
CA ASP A 560 15.28 27.19 -13.25
C ASP A 560 14.32 26.41 -14.16
N PHE A 561 14.81 25.76 -15.22
CA PHE A 561 14.02 24.88 -16.06
C PHE A 561 13.50 23.67 -15.29
N SER A 562 14.31 23.06 -14.42
CA SER A 562 13.91 21.94 -13.57
C SER A 562 12.71 22.29 -12.69
N LYS A 563 12.69 23.48 -12.08
CA LYS A 563 11.55 23.98 -11.31
C LYS A 563 10.31 24.15 -12.18
N THR A 564 10.49 24.63 -13.40
CA THR A 564 9.41 24.85 -14.37
C THR A 564 8.71 23.53 -14.72
N VAL A 565 9.48 22.44 -14.93
CA VAL A 565 8.93 21.10 -15.20
C VAL A 565 8.48 20.33 -13.95
N GLY A 566 8.65 20.91 -12.74
CA GLY A 566 8.05 20.36 -11.50
C GLY A 566 9.01 19.71 -10.52
N ILE A 567 10.32 19.82 -10.71
CA ILE A 567 11.30 19.33 -9.73
C ILE A 567 11.41 20.39 -8.61
N THR A 568 11.04 20.00 -7.39
CA THR A 568 11.04 20.84 -6.19
C THR A 568 12.19 20.51 -5.23
N SER A 569 12.81 19.35 -5.39
CA SER A 569 13.98 18.94 -4.61
C SER A 569 15.14 19.92 -4.84
N PRO A 570 15.93 20.22 -3.81
CA PRO A 570 17.13 21.08 -3.96
C PRO A 570 18.12 20.49 -4.96
N LEU A 571 18.57 21.32 -5.91
CA LEU A 571 19.55 20.92 -6.89
C LEU A 571 20.90 21.56 -6.59
N ASN A 572 21.99 20.85 -6.89
CA ASN A 572 23.34 21.37 -6.83
C ASN A 572 23.54 22.48 -7.86
N HIS A 573 24.27 23.53 -7.51
CA HIS A 573 24.53 24.66 -8.39
C HIS A 573 25.95 24.57 -9.03
N ASP A 574 26.38 23.35 -9.37
CA ASP A 574 27.65 23.05 -9.97
C ASP A 574 27.53 22.05 -11.14
N LEU A 575 28.62 21.80 -11.83
CA LEU A 575 28.65 20.93 -13.02
C LEU A 575 28.42 19.44 -12.70
N SER A 576 28.48 19.02 -11.43
CA SER A 576 28.14 17.65 -11.06
C SER A 576 26.66 17.32 -11.31
N LEU A 577 25.81 18.35 -11.43
CA LEU A 577 24.41 18.22 -11.83
C LEU A 577 24.25 17.50 -13.18
N ALA A 578 25.24 17.62 -14.10
CA ALA A 578 25.27 16.90 -15.37
C ALA A 578 25.21 15.38 -15.20
N LEU A 579 25.71 14.89 -14.09
CA LEU A 579 25.72 13.46 -13.75
C LEU A 579 24.56 13.04 -12.83
N GLY A 580 23.63 13.96 -12.53
CA GLY A 580 22.48 13.72 -11.68
C GLY A 580 22.85 13.51 -10.21
N SER A 581 23.79 14.33 -9.69
CA SER A 581 24.26 14.27 -8.30
C SER A 581 23.23 14.72 -7.26
N SER A 582 22.21 15.49 -7.66
CA SER A 582 21.16 15.98 -6.77
C SER A 582 20.09 14.94 -6.53
N SER A 583 19.75 14.69 -5.26
CA SER A 583 18.76 13.69 -4.90
C SER A 583 17.33 14.22 -5.03
N MET A 584 16.42 13.40 -5.59
CA MET A 584 15.01 13.72 -5.79
C MET A 584 14.14 12.47 -5.63
N THR A 585 12.82 12.63 -5.56
CA THR A 585 11.89 11.52 -5.47
C THR A 585 11.58 10.94 -6.85
N LEU A 586 11.15 9.67 -6.85
CA LEU A 586 10.73 9.00 -8.08
C LEU A 586 9.53 9.70 -8.71
N LEU A 587 8.57 10.15 -7.89
CA LEU A 587 7.38 10.85 -8.35
C LEU A 587 7.72 12.19 -9.00
N GLU A 588 8.66 12.97 -8.44
CA GLU A 588 9.09 14.24 -9.04
C GLU A 588 9.69 14.05 -10.42
N LEU A 589 10.62 13.08 -10.55
CA LEU A 589 11.28 12.83 -11.82
C LEU A 589 10.30 12.27 -12.88
N ALA A 590 9.44 11.31 -12.51
CA ALA A 590 8.42 10.77 -13.40
C ALA A 590 7.43 11.87 -13.85
N SER A 591 7.03 12.78 -12.95
CA SER A 591 6.17 13.91 -13.28
C SER A 591 6.83 14.89 -14.25
N ALA A 592 8.13 15.14 -14.10
CA ALA A 592 8.89 15.99 -15.03
C ALA A 592 8.95 15.38 -16.45
N TYR A 593 9.09 14.06 -16.57
CA TYR A 593 8.98 13.37 -17.86
C TYR A 593 7.54 13.40 -18.41
N GLY A 594 6.54 13.50 -17.53
CA GLY A 594 5.15 13.72 -17.91
C GLY A 594 4.95 14.98 -18.75
N VAL A 595 5.75 16.02 -18.53
CA VAL A 595 5.73 17.25 -19.35
C VAL A 595 6.14 16.96 -20.80
N PHE A 596 7.15 16.11 -21.01
CA PHE A 596 7.59 15.71 -22.35
C PHE A 596 6.52 14.84 -23.04
N ALA A 597 5.96 13.85 -22.31
CA ALA A 597 4.91 12.98 -22.80
C ALA A 597 3.62 13.74 -23.17
N ASN A 598 3.35 14.85 -22.48
CA ASN A 598 2.14 15.66 -22.64
C ASN A 598 2.44 16.97 -23.40
N GLN A 599 3.29 16.92 -24.42
CA GLN A 599 3.50 18.04 -25.35
C GLN A 599 3.85 19.38 -24.68
N GLY A 600 4.55 19.34 -23.56
CA GLY A 600 4.97 20.54 -22.84
C GLY A 600 4.00 21.02 -21.77
N PHE A 601 2.89 20.35 -21.55
CA PHE A 601 1.93 20.68 -20.50
C PHE A 601 2.26 19.95 -19.20
N ARG A 602 2.42 20.72 -18.13
CA ARG A 602 2.59 20.20 -16.77
C ARG A 602 1.25 20.04 -16.08
N LEU A 603 1.09 18.91 -15.40
CA LEU A 603 0.00 18.61 -14.50
C LEU A 603 0.58 18.17 -13.15
N GLU A 604 -0.07 18.58 -12.06
CA GLU A 604 0.31 18.10 -10.73
C GLU A 604 -0.18 16.66 -10.54
N PRO A 605 0.65 15.73 -10.09
CA PRO A 605 0.23 14.37 -9.81
C PRO A 605 -0.81 14.31 -8.68
N TYR A 606 -1.88 13.54 -8.88
CA TYR A 606 -2.90 13.35 -7.85
C TYR A 606 -3.40 11.91 -7.79
N ALA A 607 -3.84 11.51 -6.59
CA ALA A 607 -4.36 10.18 -6.31
C ALA A 607 -5.85 10.17 -5.96
N VAL A 608 -6.39 11.30 -5.44
CA VAL A 608 -7.79 11.43 -5.05
C VAL A 608 -8.49 12.36 -6.03
N GLY A 609 -9.48 11.84 -6.75
CA GLY A 609 -10.29 12.60 -7.70
C GLY A 609 -11.44 13.35 -7.03
N VAL A 610 -12.29 12.64 -6.29
CA VAL A 610 -13.47 13.19 -5.62
C VAL A 610 -13.58 12.62 -4.21
N VAL A 611 -14.00 13.46 -3.26
CA VAL A 611 -14.39 13.05 -1.91
C VAL A 611 -15.81 13.53 -1.67
N GLN A 612 -16.69 12.60 -1.30
CA GLN A 612 -18.10 12.87 -0.98
C GLN A 612 -18.40 12.44 0.45
N ASP A 613 -19.43 13.01 1.04
CA ASP A 613 -20.06 12.46 2.23
C ASP A 613 -21.08 11.37 1.86
N GLN A 614 -21.71 10.75 2.87
CA GLN A 614 -22.74 9.71 2.65
C GLN A 614 -24.01 10.20 1.96
N ALA A 615 -24.29 11.49 2.01
CA ALA A 615 -25.42 12.10 1.31
C ALA A 615 -25.12 12.38 -0.17
N GLY A 616 -23.89 12.08 -0.62
CA GLY A 616 -23.42 12.35 -1.97
C GLY A 616 -22.97 13.80 -2.19
N GLN A 617 -22.88 14.62 -1.13
CA GLN A 617 -22.38 15.97 -1.23
C GLN A 617 -20.87 15.95 -1.48
N ILE A 618 -20.41 16.64 -2.52
CA ILE A 618 -18.99 16.75 -2.86
C ILE A 618 -18.31 17.68 -1.84
N LEU A 619 -17.41 17.12 -1.05
CA LEU A 619 -16.55 17.82 -0.07
C LEU A 619 -15.26 18.34 -0.70
N GLY A 620 -14.83 17.71 -1.79
CA GLY A 620 -13.66 18.11 -2.54
C GLY A 620 -13.55 17.36 -3.85
N GLN A 621 -13.06 18.07 -4.84
CA GLN A 621 -12.79 17.53 -6.17
C GLN A 621 -11.43 18.04 -6.65
N ASN A 622 -10.65 17.19 -7.27
CA ASN A 622 -9.45 17.61 -7.95
C ASN A 622 -9.82 18.00 -9.40
N LEU A 623 -9.54 19.24 -9.72
CA LEU A 623 -9.69 19.77 -11.08
C LEU A 623 -8.29 19.85 -11.68
N PHE A 624 -7.99 19.01 -12.65
CA PHE A 624 -6.72 19.12 -13.35
C PHE A 624 -6.69 20.40 -14.18
N ALA A 625 -5.61 21.17 -13.99
CA ALA A 625 -5.38 22.42 -14.73
C ALA A 625 -4.05 22.31 -15.46
N PRO A 626 -4.05 21.88 -16.73
CA PRO A 626 -2.83 21.79 -17.53
C PRO A 626 -2.25 23.19 -17.74
N ARG A 627 -0.97 23.33 -17.46
CA ARG A 627 -0.20 24.55 -17.69
C ARG A 627 0.92 24.26 -18.68
N GLN A 628 0.89 24.92 -19.83
CA GLN A 628 2.00 24.83 -20.76
C GLN A 628 3.25 25.50 -20.15
N VAL A 629 4.33 24.76 -20.02
CA VAL A 629 5.56 25.16 -19.35
C VAL A 629 6.75 25.15 -20.31
N ILE A 630 6.68 24.36 -21.38
CA ILE A 630 7.61 24.38 -22.52
C ILE A 630 6.80 24.31 -23.82
N SER A 631 7.42 24.67 -24.94
CA SER A 631 6.76 24.53 -26.25
C SER A 631 6.55 23.07 -26.65
N THR A 632 5.55 22.82 -27.47
CA THR A 632 5.28 21.49 -28.05
C THR A 632 6.48 20.96 -28.83
N GLU A 633 7.15 21.86 -29.53
CA GLU A 633 8.34 21.54 -30.32
C GLU A 633 9.50 21.09 -29.43
N THR A 634 9.79 21.82 -28.34
CA THR A 634 10.82 21.41 -27.37
C THR A 634 10.50 20.05 -26.78
N ALA A 635 9.22 19.80 -26.39
CA ALA A 635 8.78 18.51 -25.88
C ALA A 635 8.93 17.39 -26.92
N TYR A 636 8.68 17.68 -28.20
CA TYR A 636 8.85 16.70 -29.27
C TYR A 636 10.33 16.42 -29.57
N LEU A 637 11.19 17.48 -29.63
CA LEU A 637 12.63 17.31 -29.83
C LEU A 637 13.25 16.38 -28.80
N ILE A 638 12.95 16.58 -27.51
CA ILE A 638 13.48 15.70 -26.45
C ILE A 638 12.87 14.29 -26.52
N THR A 639 11.57 14.17 -26.78
CA THR A 639 10.88 12.89 -26.93
C THR A 639 11.47 12.05 -28.04
N ASN A 640 11.69 12.63 -29.21
CA ASN A 640 12.28 11.93 -30.38
C ASN A 640 13.70 11.44 -30.11
N VAL A 641 14.53 12.21 -29.39
CA VAL A 641 15.85 11.73 -28.95
C VAL A 641 15.73 10.61 -27.91
N LEU A 642 14.73 10.66 -27.04
CA LEU A 642 14.47 9.60 -26.04
C LEU A 642 13.88 8.32 -26.68
N GLU A 643 13.21 8.41 -27.83
CA GLU A 643 12.85 7.23 -28.64
C GLU A 643 14.11 6.51 -29.12
N ASP A 644 15.14 7.25 -29.54
CA ASP A 644 16.42 6.67 -29.95
C ASP A 644 17.15 5.94 -28.80
N VAL A 645 17.02 6.41 -27.56
CA VAL A 645 17.53 5.69 -26.38
C VAL A 645 16.93 4.27 -26.30
N VAL A 646 15.66 4.12 -26.69
CA VAL A 646 14.96 2.83 -26.73
C VAL A 646 15.29 2.05 -28.00
N GLN A 647 15.41 2.72 -29.15
CA GLN A 647 15.63 2.02 -30.43
C GLN A 647 17.05 1.50 -30.57
N ARG A 648 18.06 2.26 -30.16
CA ARG A 648 19.49 1.98 -30.39
C ARG A 648 20.43 2.34 -29.23
N GLY A 649 19.91 2.87 -28.12
CA GLY A 649 20.67 3.30 -26.95
C GLY A 649 20.58 2.36 -25.77
N THR A 650 20.68 2.94 -24.57
CA THR A 650 20.75 2.19 -23.29
C THR A 650 19.41 1.55 -22.88
N GLY A 651 18.31 1.90 -23.56
CA GLY A 651 16.95 1.44 -23.26
C GLY A 651 16.42 0.32 -24.17
N GLN A 652 17.28 -0.33 -24.97
CA GLN A 652 16.89 -1.25 -26.06
C GLN A 652 15.93 -2.39 -25.63
N GLN A 653 15.98 -2.85 -24.40
CA GLN A 653 15.08 -3.92 -23.93
C GLN A 653 13.61 -3.51 -24.05
N ALA A 654 13.27 -2.22 -23.90
CA ALA A 654 11.90 -1.71 -24.04
C ALA A 654 11.36 -1.83 -25.48
N LYS A 655 12.24 -1.94 -26.51
CA LYS A 655 11.85 -2.18 -27.90
C LYS A 655 11.04 -3.47 -28.08
N SER A 656 11.21 -4.45 -27.18
CA SER A 656 10.43 -5.71 -27.19
C SER A 656 8.91 -5.52 -27.03
N LEU A 657 8.46 -4.35 -26.58
CA LEU A 657 7.05 -4.03 -26.43
C LEU A 657 6.37 -3.61 -27.75
N ALA A 658 7.14 -3.37 -28.83
CA ALA A 658 6.67 -2.96 -30.15
C ALA A 658 5.66 -1.78 -30.12
N ARG A 659 5.97 -0.74 -29.32
CA ARG A 659 5.17 0.48 -29.12
C ARG A 659 6.04 1.72 -29.26
N PRO A 660 5.49 2.90 -29.60
CA PRO A 660 6.18 4.18 -29.46
C PRO A 660 6.54 4.43 -28.00
N ILE A 661 7.82 4.34 -27.68
CA ILE A 661 8.34 4.49 -26.31
C ILE A 661 9.55 5.41 -26.33
N ALA A 662 9.53 6.40 -25.46
CA ALA A 662 10.66 7.24 -25.12
C ALA A 662 11.08 6.97 -23.67
N GLY A 663 12.38 7.00 -23.37
CA GLY A 663 12.81 6.73 -22.01
C GLY A 663 14.32 6.89 -21.78
N LYS A 664 14.71 6.84 -20.50
CA LYS A 664 16.11 7.01 -20.10
C LYS A 664 16.47 6.16 -18.92
N THR A 665 17.60 5.48 -19.00
CA THR A 665 18.24 4.79 -17.88
C THR A 665 18.98 5.78 -16.98
N GLY A 666 18.97 5.53 -15.68
CA GLY A 666 19.81 6.20 -14.70
C GLY A 666 20.62 5.19 -13.92
N THR A 667 21.88 5.51 -13.66
CA THR A 667 22.79 4.73 -12.81
C THR A 667 23.70 5.71 -12.11
N THR A 668 23.90 5.56 -10.82
CA THR A 668 24.90 6.31 -10.05
C THR A 668 26.28 5.71 -10.23
N ASN A 669 27.33 6.50 -10.02
CA ASN A 669 28.72 6.08 -10.25
C ASN A 669 29.10 4.79 -9.52
N ASP A 670 28.62 4.61 -8.29
CA ASP A 670 28.94 3.44 -7.45
C ASP A 670 27.86 2.35 -7.54
N TYR A 671 26.97 2.41 -8.55
CA TYR A 671 25.83 1.49 -8.70
C TYR A 671 24.93 1.40 -7.46
N THR A 672 24.78 2.50 -6.73
CA THR A 672 23.93 2.51 -5.54
C THR A 672 22.45 2.64 -5.88
N ASP A 673 22.15 3.28 -7.03
CA ASP A 673 20.80 3.56 -7.50
C ASP A 673 20.68 3.23 -8.98
N ALA A 674 19.68 2.46 -9.32
CA ALA A 674 19.31 2.11 -10.68
C ALA A 674 17.93 2.65 -11.01
N TRP A 675 17.81 3.41 -12.11
CA TRP A 675 16.58 4.06 -12.54
C TRP A 675 16.24 3.72 -13.99
N PHE A 676 14.95 3.67 -14.26
CA PHE A 676 14.42 3.80 -15.60
C PHE A 676 13.14 4.62 -15.59
N ILE A 677 13.13 5.74 -16.33
CA ILE A 677 11.91 6.51 -16.56
C ILE A 677 11.60 6.41 -18.05
N GLY A 678 10.43 5.92 -18.37
CA GLY A 678 9.98 5.77 -19.75
C GLY A 678 8.49 6.07 -19.88
N TYR A 679 8.09 6.43 -21.10
CA TYR A 679 6.72 6.82 -21.37
C TYR A 679 6.28 6.49 -22.81
N THR A 680 4.96 6.35 -22.93
CA THR A 680 4.19 6.44 -24.17
C THR A 680 3.36 7.74 -24.11
N PRO A 681 2.64 8.14 -25.17
CA PRO A 681 1.72 9.29 -25.09
C PRO A 681 0.62 9.16 -24.03
N ASN A 682 0.36 7.94 -23.52
CA ASN A 682 -0.75 7.65 -22.60
C ASN A 682 -0.31 7.30 -21.16
N LEU A 683 0.97 6.97 -20.96
CA LEU A 683 1.44 6.51 -19.65
C LEU A 683 2.91 6.83 -19.45
N VAL A 684 3.23 7.44 -18.31
CA VAL A 684 4.59 7.66 -17.82
C VAL A 684 4.85 6.73 -16.66
N VAL A 685 5.96 6.02 -16.69
CA VAL A 685 6.32 5.07 -15.63
C VAL A 685 7.75 5.30 -15.19
N GLY A 686 7.92 5.43 -13.89
CA GLY A 686 9.21 5.49 -13.24
C GLY A 686 9.46 4.23 -12.40
N VAL A 687 10.67 3.70 -12.49
CA VAL A 687 11.17 2.60 -11.64
C VAL A 687 12.49 3.00 -11.02
N TRP A 688 12.62 2.77 -9.72
CA TRP A 688 13.85 2.87 -8.97
C TRP A 688 14.16 1.55 -8.25
N VAL A 689 15.44 1.18 -8.20
CA VAL A 689 15.95 0.03 -7.46
C VAL A 689 17.21 0.45 -6.70
N GLY A 690 17.32 0.07 -5.43
CA GLY A 690 18.44 0.39 -4.57
C GLY A 690 18.30 -0.24 -3.19
N PHE A 691 19.27 0.02 -2.32
CA PHE A 691 19.15 -0.32 -0.89
C PHE A 691 18.76 0.92 -0.10
N ASP A 692 18.09 0.73 1.04
CA ASP A 692 17.82 1.85 1.95
C ASP A 692 19.12 2.42 2.50
N ASP A 693 20.09 1.58 2.84
CA ASP A 693 21.47 1.97 3.11
C ASP A 693 22.20 2.26 1.79
N ILE A 694 23.03 3.30 1.72
CA ILE A 694 23.79 3.62 0.53
C ILE A 694 24.91 2.60 0.34
N ARG A 695 24.64 1.60 -0.51
CA ARG A 695 25.60 0.56 -0.90
C ARG A 695 25.37 0.10 -2.34
N SER A 696 26.40 -0.44 -2.96
CA SER A 696 26.35 -0.86 -4.35
C SER A 696 25.38 -2.04 -4.57
N LEU A 697 24.66 -2.00 -5.67
CA LEU A 697 23.86 -3.12 -6.21
C LEU A 697 24.75 -4.20 -6.84
N GLY A 698 25.99 -3.85 -7.21
CA GLY A 698 26.95 -4.68 -7.94
C GLY A 698 27.33 -4.04 -9.29
N GLU A 699 28.55 -4.31 -9.76
CA GLU A 699 29.16 -3.64 -10.93
C GLU A 699 28.37 -3.79 -12.25
N THR A 700 27.49 -4.80 -12.37
CA THR A 700 26.65 -5.02 -13.57
C THR A 700 25.21 -4.54 -13.41
N GLU A 701 24.80 -4.13 -12.21
CA GLU A 701 23.40 -3.80 -11.89
C GLU A 701 23.08 -2.32 -12.16
N SER A 702 23.16 -1.95 -13.43
CA SER A 702 22.79 -0.62 -13.91
C SER A 702 21.27 -0.45 -14.04
N GLY A 703 20.82 0.76 -14.37
CA GLY A 703 19.42 1.03 -14.70
C GLY A 703 18.87 0.13 -15.82
N ALA A 704 19.71 -0.25 -16.79
CA ALA A 704 19.34 -1.17 -17.86
C ALA A 704 19.14 -2.62 -17.39
N HIS A 705 19.82 -3.04 -16.32
CA HIS A 705 19.78 -4.43 -15.83
C HIS A 705 18.89 -4.63 -14.60
N ALA A 706 18.74 -3.60 -13.75
CA ALA A 706 17.94 -3.70 -12.53
C ALA A 706 16.54 -3.06 -12.67
N ALA A 707 16.44 -1.85 -13.23
CA ALA A 707 15.16 -1.11 -13.27
C ALA A 707 14.37 -1.34 -14.58
N LEU A 708 15.05 -1.34 -15.74
CA LEU A 708 14.39 -1.49 -17.05
C LEU A 708 13.63 -2.81 -17.21
N PRO A 709 14.10 -3.99 -16.75
CA PRO A 709 13.32 -5.23 -16.82
C PRO A 709 12.01 -5.13 -16.06
N ILE A 710 11.98 -4.53 -14.87
CA ILE A 710 10.78 -4.30 -14.06
C ILE A 710 9.81 -3.40 -14.82
N TRP A 711 10.31 -2.33 -15.42
CA TRP A 711 9.53 -1.41 -16.23
C TRP A 711 8.90 -2.12 -17.45
N VAL A 712 9.67 -2.95 -18.17
CA VAL A 712 9.18 -3.72 -19.33
C VAL A 712 8.11 -4.72 -18.93
N ASP A 713 8.29 -5.44 -17.81
CA ASP A 713 7.31 -6.41 -17.33
C ASP A 713 5.99 -5.73 -16.92
N PHE A 714 6.08 -4.60 -16.24
CA PHE A 714 4.90 -3.79 -15.91
C PHE A 714 4.21 -3.27 -17.18
N MET A 715 4.96 -2.67 -18.11
CA MET A 715 4.39 -2.07 -19.32
C MET A 715 3.76 -3.11 -20.24
N ARG A 716 4.25 -4.33 -20.27
CA ARG A 716 3.63 -5.42 -21.05
C ARG A 716 2.18 -5.64 -20.68
N GLU A 717 1.86 -5.61 -19.39
CA GLU A 717 0.49 -5.75 -18.88
C GLU A 717 -0.31 -4.44 -19.00
N ALA A 718 0.31 -3.31 -18.67
CA ALA A 718 -0.37 -2.02 -18.69
C ALA A 718 -0.80 -1.58 -20.09
N LEU A 719 0.01 -1.88 -21.12
CA LEU A 719 -0.29 -1.50 -22.50
C LEU A 719 -1.42 -2.31 -23.13
N LEU A 720 -1.81 -3.47 -22.56
CA LEU A 720 -2.96 -4.22 -23.03
C LEU A 720 -4.28 -3.45 -22.92
N GLN A 721 -4.34 -2.46 -22.03
CA GLN A 721 -5.52 -1.64 -21.78
C GLN A 721 -5.48 -0.27 -22.47
N LEU A 722 -4.36 0.06 -23.11
CA LEU A 722 -4.16 1.38 -23.71
C LEU A 722 -4.06 1.28 -25.24
N PRO A 723 -4.68 2.23 -25.96
CA PRO A 723 -4.56 2.28 -27.40
C PRO A 723 -3.11 2.58 -27.82
N GLU A 724 -2.74 2.06 -28.98
CA GLU A 724 -1.50 2.44 -29.60
C GLU A 724 -1.67 3.81 -30.27
N VAL A 725 -0.90 4.78 -29.77
CA VAL A 725 -0.90 6.15 -30.27
C VAL A 725 0.55 6.57 -30.51
N PRO A 726 0.90 7.11 -31.68
CA PRO A 726 2.22 7.67 -31.92
C PRO A 726 2.40 8.99 -31.14
N PHE A 727 3.64 9.43 -30.96
CA PHE A 727 3.91 10.79 -30.52
C PHE A 727 3.56 11.77 -31.64
N GLU A 728 2.80 12.78 -31.32
CA GLU A 728 2.32 13.78 -32.29
C GLU A 728 3.47 14.70 -32.70
N ILE A 729 3.62 14.92 -34.00
CA ILE A 729 4.66 15.76 -34.60
C ILE A 729 4.10 17.18 -34.71
N PRO A 730 4.69 18.19 -34.02
CA PRO A 730 4.27 19.57 -34.15
C PRO A 730 4.50 20.14 -35.56
N GLU A 731 3.65 21.07 -36.01
CA GLU A 731 3.73 21.67 -37.36
C GLU A 731 5.05 22.39 -37.67
N ASN A 732 5.72 22.94 -36.63
CA ASN A 732 6.98 23.66 -36.77
C ASN A 732 8.24 22.76 -36.71
N ILE A 733 8.08 21.44 -36.75
CA ILE A 733 9.18 20.49 -36.82
C ILE A 733 9.44 20.16 -38.27
N VAL A 734 10.71 20.30 -38.67
CA VAL A 734 11.19 19.95 -40.01
C VAL A 734 12.21 18.83 -39.94
N PHE A 735 12.23 18.01 -41.00
CA PHE A 735 13.14 16.86 -41.15
C PHE A 735 14.16 17.17 -42.19
N VAL A 736 15.44 17.11 -41.86
CA VAL A 736 16.55 17.45 -42.74
C VAL A 736 17.59 16.35 -42.73
N THR A 737 18.09 15.98 -43.91
CA THR A 737 19.19 15.01 -44.01
C THR A 737 20.51 15.69 -43.71
N VAL A 738 21.19 15.22 -42.66
CA VAL A 738 22.46 15.76 -42.16
C VAL A 738 23.55 14.70 -42.16
N ASP A 739 24.80 15.13 -42.18
CA ASP A 739 25.94 14.27 -41.88
C ASP A 739 25.92 13.90 -40.38
N ALA A 740 25.95 12.62 -40.05
CA ALA A 740 25.78 12.10 -38.69
C ALA A 740 26.90 12.54 -37.73
N ALA A 741 28.06 12.89 -38.21
CA ALA A 741 29.21 13.30 -37.39
C ALA A 741 29.27 14.82 -37.15
N THR A 742 28.93 15.61 -38.17
CA THR A 742 29.04 17.07 -38.10
C THR A 742 27.73 17.79 -37.84
N GLY A 743 26.55 17.11 -38.03
CA GLY A 743 25.24 17.72 -37.91
C GLY A 743 24.94 18.78 -38.99
N LEU A 744 25.80 18.97 -40.01
CA LEU A 744 25.62 19.87 -41.14
C LEU A 744 24.84 19.18 -42.26
N LEU A 745 24.35 19.93 -43.27
CA LEU A 745 23.64 19.35 -44.41
C LEU A 745 24.51 18.28 -45.08
N ALA A 746 23.92 17.12 -45.33
CA ALA A 746 24.62 16.05 -46.02
C ALA A 746 24.94 16.50 -47.46
N ALA A 747 26.24 16.46 -47.85
CA ALA A 747 26.69 16.79 -49.21
C ALA A 747 26.25 15.71 -50.22
N ASP A 748 26.22 14.44 -49.76
CA ASP A 748 25.76 13.27 -50.52
C ASP A 748 24.91 12.39 -49.61
N HIS A 749 23.86 11.73 -50.15
CA HIS A 749 23.01 10.78 -49.43
C HIS A 749 23.70 9.41 -49.21
N GLY A 750 24.94 9.43 -48.69
CA GLY A 750 25.73 8.24 -48.41
C GLY A 750 25.40 7.56 -47.07
N ASP A 751 26.04 6.42 -46.81
CA ASP A 751 25.84 5.57 -45.61
C ASP A 751 26.04 6.27 -44.25
N GLN A 752 26.52 7.50 -44.22
CA GLN A 752 26.78 8.29 -43.03
C GLN A 752 25.84 9.50 -42.89
N SER A 753 24.83 9.61 -43.75
CA SER A 753 23.75 10.60 -43.58
C SER A 753 22.62 10.04 -42.70
N THR A 754 22.01 10.93 -41.96
CA THR A 754 20.85 10.61 -41.12
C THR A 754 19.78 11.68 -41.22
N VAL A 755 18.54 11.32 -41.12
CA VAL A 755 17.45 12.29 -41.03
C VAL A 755 17.42 12.82 -39.60
N GLU A 756 17.50 14.13 -39.46
CA GLU A 756 17.47 14.80 -38.16
C GLU A 756 16.31 15.79 -38.11
N ILE A 757 15.82 16.06 -36.88
CA ILE A 757 14.70 16.97 -36.65
C ILE A 757 15.19 18.33 -36.16
N PHE A 758 14.50 19.37 -36.61
CA PHE A 758 14.80 20.75 -36.24
C PHE A 758 13.49 21.51 -35.96
N LEU A 759 13.60 22.51 -35.10
CA LEU A 759 12.63 23.58 -35.11
C LEU A 759 12.81 24.39 -36.40
N LYS A 760 11.74 24.65 -37.09
CA LYS A 760 11.78 25.41 -38.37
C LYS A 760 12.54 26.73 -38.19
N GLY A 761 13.54 26.93 -39.07
CA GLY A 761 14.45 28.07 -39.03
C GLY A 761 15.71 27.86 -38.19
N THR A 762 15.90 26.66 -37.57
CA THR A 762 17.14 26.29 -36.84
C THR A 762 17.91 25.17 -37.54
N GLU A 763 17.46 24.77 -38.72
CA GLU A 763 18.13 23.77 -39.55
C GLU A 763 19.48 24.32 -40.07
N PRO A 764 20.48 23.46 -40.25
CA PRO A 764 21.78 23.87 -40.75
C PRO A 764 21.68 24.43 -42.18
N THR A 765 22.37 25.51 -42.45
CA THR A 765 22.47 26.11 -43.79
C THR A 765 23.78 25.77 -44.51
N GLN A 766 24.76 25.22 -43.77
CA GLN A 766 26.05 24.83 -44.30
C GLN A 766 26.08 23.34 -44.62
N SER A 767 26.70 22.99 -45.77
CA SER A 767 26.95 21.60 -46.11
C SER A 767 28.17 21.05 -45.35
N ALA A 768 28.14 19.76 -45.04
CA ALA A 768 29.30 19.07 -44.48
C ALA A 768 30.49 19.15 -45.48
N PRO A 769 31.69 19.40 -44.98
CA PRO A 769 32.88 19.40 -45.88
C PRO A 769 33.05 18.00 -46.49
N PRO A 770 33.54 17.95 -47.74
CA PRO A 770 33.85 16.68 -48.38
C PRO A 770 34.89 15.94 -47.53
N ARG A 771 34.61 14.70 -47.23
CA ARG A 771 35.51 13.85 -46.43
C ARG A 771 36.75 13.56 -47.25
N THR A 772 37.92 14.00 -46.78
CA THR A 772 39.18 13.54 -47.27
C THR A 772 39.37 12.09 -46.94
N ASP A 773 39.45 11.23 -47.97
CA ASP A 773 39.69 9.79 -47.80
C ASP A 773 40.99 9.62 -47.00
N SER A 774 40.91 8.87 -45.86
CA SER A 774 42.05 8.64 -44.97
C SER A 774 43.21 7.95 -45.70
N THR A 775 42.98 7.34 -46.87
CA THR A 775 44.01 6.82 -47.78
C THR A 775 44.78 7.92 -48.43
N ARG A 776 44.27 9.16 -48.55
CA ARG A 776 45.01 10.30 -49.08
C ARG A 776 45.93 10.96 -48.05
N PHE A 777 45.76 10.77 -46.79
CA PHE A 777 46.61 11.29 -45.73
C PHE A 777 48.05 10.72 -45.82
N TYR A 778 48.21 9.49 -46.25
CA TYR A 778 49.53 8.85 -46.50
C TYR A 778 50.13 9.20 -47.81
N GLN A 779 49.40 9.86 -48.76
CA GLN A 779 49.95 10.33 -50.05
C GLN A 779 50.47 11.75 -49.97
N ILE A 780 50.17 12.54 -48.97
CA ILE A 780 50.61 13.89 -48.72
C ILE A 780 52.09 13.93 -48.24
N ASP A 781 52.60 12.84 -47.65
CA ASP A 781 53.93 12.74 -47.11
C ASP A 781 55.05 12.52 -48.21
N GLN A 782 54.68 12.43 -49.50
CA GLN A 782 55.62 12.29 -50.63
C GLN A 782 55.75 13.53 -51.54
N GLY A 783 55.18 14.66 -51.11
CA GLY A 783 55.23 15.88 -51.91
C GLY A 783 55.20 17.18 -51.12
N ILE A 784 56.20 17.39 -50.26
CA ILE A 784 56.38 18.69 -49.63
C ILE A 784 57.31 19.52 -50.52
N ASP A 785 56.72 20.24 -51.49
CA ASP A 785 57.24 21.50 -51.99
C ASP A 785 56.04 22.42 -52.30
N GLY A 786 55.78 23.34 -51.39
CA GLY A 786 54.74 24.38 -51.58
C GLY A 786 53.86 24.58 -50.35
N ILE A 787 54.43 25.20 -49.31
CA ILE A 787 53.63 25.67 -48.15
C ILE A 787 52.83 26.90 -48.57
N GLY A 788 51.56 26.77 -48.89
CA GLY A 788 50.56 27.82 -48.93
C GLY A 788 49.97 28.05 -47.58
N GLU A 789 49.85 29.31 -47.20
CA GLU A 789 49.41 29.77 -45.85
C GLU A 789 48.11 29.11 -45.34
N LEU A 790 48.16 28.65 -44.10
CA LEU A 790 46.99 28.20 -43.35
C LEU A 790 45.99 29.35 -43.15
N PRO A 791 44.66 29.16 -43.37
CA PRO A 791 43.69 30.18 -43.02
C PRO A 791 43.56 30.26 -41.47
N ALA A 792 43.50 31.53 -41.01
CA ALA A 792 43.46 31.90 -39.61
C ALA A 792 42.37 31.15 -38.84
N ALA A 793 42.80 30.60 -37.73
CA ALA A 793 41.90 30.00 -36.73
C ALA A 793 40.88 31.04 -36.24
N VAL A 794 39.63 30.66 -36.29
CA VAL A 794 38.56 31.41 -35.62
C VAL A 794 38.77 31.21 -34.12
N GLN A 795 39.14 32.27 -33.44
CA GLN A 795 39.23 32.36 -31.99
C GLN A 795 37.85 32.37 -31.34
N PRO A 796 37.74 32.03 -30.01
CA PRO A 796 36.63 31.41 -29.29
C PRO A 796 35.41 32.29 -29.14
#